data_23ed6db15404261d9425dade4859e51e
#
_entry.id   23ed6db15404261d9425dade4859e51e
#
_cell.length_a   1.000
_cell.length_b   1.000
_cell.length_c   1.000
_cell.angle_alpha   90.00
_cell.angle_beta   90.00
_cell.angle_gamma   90.00
#
_symmetry.space_group_name_H-M   'P 1'
#
loop_
_entity.id
_entity.type
_entity.pdbx_description
1 polymer ?
#
loop_
_entity_poly.entity_id
_entity_poly.type
_entity_poly.pdbx_seq_one_letter_code
_entity_poly.pdbx_strand_id
1 'polypeptide(L)'
;MLRLHTFGGCFVARDGVRLEPLSGQRKSLALLAMIASSGDRGISRETVLAYLWPNSDETRARTSLKQLVHSLRRQSENATLLSSSQPLRLNRDVITSDVEDFRDAVRRADYGPAAALYAGPFLDGFYLRGVDEFERWAASERAPLARDFARALEGLAVAAAERGEFDGSIEWWRRLASAEPLSGRAATGLMLALDAAGERAAALHHAREFQKLVHEEVGAPDPAVAALAARLQSHEALSPSLTAAQPLPDVDHASGVRRSAQRVRLAGPSVVVLPFANTTGDAADQPLADGLTDELIGALGKVPALKVVGRTTSFALGSRGVDPRTVADTLGVATVLEGSVRRSGTRLKVTAHLVSPDDGAVLWSETYARELSDVFAVQEEIARAIVAALRVKLRRPSGGDYARLIGRPPANLEAYELYLKGRYVWNTRFSGEALNLALGYFEQATTLDPQYARAYAGISDAHATVAIFGYDRANEQFAAAKVAAHRALALDDSLAEAHVSLGHVLFLYDFAWEASERLFRRAIELDPANPTARSFFAVCLQDQGRFDEAIAQLHTARSLDPLSSHVGNLLGRVYVNARRPDDAIVALREAIELNPHSDLAYQQLGHAYLQKGMHDDALAALRQAAGLSGARDLAHLAYALAVSGDEAEARRLLRELYETPIARERLPFHLAMTHAGLGDLEAALGLLEHGFAERASFMDGVKIAPAFDPLHGDARWTTLLRRMGLES
;
A
#
# COMPACT_ATOMS: atom_id res chain seq x y z
N MET A 1 26.54 -3.47 -36.42
CA MET A 1 25.19 -3.57 -35.88
C MET A 1 24.81 -2.25 -35.23
N LEU A 2 23.55 -1.81 -35.32
CA LEU A 2 23.13 -0.57 -34.67
C LEU A 2 22.82 -0.82 -33.20
N ARG A 3 23.10 0.16 -32.33
CA ARG A 3 22.73 0.13 -30.92
C ARG A 3 22.07 1.44 -30.52
N LEU A 4 20.87 1.35 -29.97
CA LEU A 4 20.17 2.46 -29.35
C LEU A 4 20.59 2.55 -27.89
N HIS A 5 21.06 3.70 -27.48
CA HIS A 5 21.35 4.06 -26.11
C HIS A 5 20.23 4.91 -25.55
N THR A 6 19.69 4.54 -24.43
CA THR A 6 18.59 5.22 -23.74
C THR A 6 18.88 5.56 -22.28
N PHE A 7 19.90 4.96 -21.68
CA PHE A 7 20.35 5.28 -20.33
C PHE A 7 21.44 6.36 -20.34
N GLY A 8 21.26 7.42 -19.54
CA GLY A 8 22.19 8.57 -19.51
C GLY A 8 22.15 9.43 -20.77
N GLY A 9 21.05 9.36 -21.52
CA GLY A 9 20.86 10.13 -22.76
C GLY A 9 20.03 9.38 -23.80
N CYS A 10 20.00 9.88 -25.05
CA CYS A 10 19.33 9.18 -26.16
C CYS A 10 20.07 9.40 -27.47
N PHE A 11 20.64 8.33 -28.03
CA PHE A 11 21.36 8.35 -29.30
C PHE A 11 21.49 6.94 -29.91
N VAL A 12 21.79 6.90 -31.21
CA VAL A 12 22.09 5.63 -31.91
C VAL A 12 23.58 5.59 -32.28
N ALA A 13 24.22 4.44 -32.01
CA ALA A 13 25.60 4.19 -32.41
C ALA A 13 25.70 3.01 -33.40
N ARG A 14 26.73 3.00 -34.26
CA ARG A 14 27.14 1.85 -35.07
C ARG A 14 28.57 1.50 -34.68
N ASP A 15 28.79 0.30 -34.24
CA ASP A 15 30.10 -0.22 -33.82
C ASP A 15 30.83 0.72 -32.81
N GLY A 16 30.05 1.28 -31.87
CA GLY A 16 30.52 2.22 -30.84
C GLY A 16 30.64 3.69 -31.28
N VAL A 17 30.43 4.01 -32.56
CA VAL A 17 30.49 5.38 -33.08
C VAL A 17 29.09 5.97 -33.19
N ARG A 18 28.85 7.14 -32.60
CA ARG A 18 27.56 7.83 -32.62
C ARG A 18 27.20 8.27 -34.03
N LEU A 19 25.96 7.96 -34.45
CA LEU A 19 25.45 8.33 -35.77
C LEU A 19 24.74 9.70 -35.69
N GLU A 20 25.43 10.78 -36.06
CA GLU A 20 24.92 12.15 -36.01
C GLU A 20 23.59 12.38 -36.78
N PRO A 21 23.39 11.85 -38.02
CA PRO A 21 22.15 12.06 -38.77
C PRO A 21 20.90 11.53 -38.03
N LEU A 22 21.01 10.41 -37.31
CA LEU A 22 19.92 9.85 -36.50
C LEU A 22 19.83 10.53 -35.15
N SER A 23 20.97 10.83 -34.54
CA SER A 23 21.05 11.43 -33.20
C SER A 23 20.59 12.90 -33.17
N GLY A 24 20.61 13.60 -34.29
CA GLY A 24 20.10 14.98 -34.42
C GLY A 24 18.58 15.12 -34.52
N GLN A 25 17.86 14.03 -34.81
CA GLN A 25 16.39 14.06 -35.01
C GLN A 25 15.64 13.57 -33.77
N ARG A 26 15.31 14.48 -32.85
CA ARG A 26 14.70 14.14 -31.57
C ARG A 26 13.43 13.28 -31.70
N LYS A 27 12.50 13.57 -32.62
CA LYS A 27 11.29 12.72 -32.80
C LYS A 27 11.60 11.30 -33.27
N SER A 28 12.65 11.13 -34.06
CA SER A 28 13.12 9.81 -34.50
C SER A 28 13.66 8.99 -33.32
N LEU A 29 14.49 9.61 -32.48
CA LEU A 29 15.00 8.99 -31.28
C LEU A 29 13.87 8.66 -30.27
N ALA A 30 12.93 9.57 -30.08
CA ALA A 30 11.76 9.35 -29.24
C ALA A 30 10.96 8.12 -29.70
N LEU A 31 10.68 8.00 -31.02
CA LEU A 31 10.00 6.84 -31.58
C LEU A 31 10.78 5.54 -31.31
N LEU A 32 12.10 5.54 -31.56
CA LEU A 32 12.93 4.35 -31.28
C LEU A 32 12.93 3.98 -29.81
N ALA A 33 13.04 4.96 -28.91
CA ALA A 33 13.01 4.73 -27.46
C ALA A 33 11.65 4.16 -26.99
N MET A 34 10.52 4.67 -27.54
CA MET A 34 9.20 4.15 -27.25
C MET A 34 9.03 2.69 -27.69
N ILE A 35 9.52 2.36 -28.89
CA ILE A 35 9.45 0.99 -29.41
C ILE A 35 10.34 0.06 -28.58
N ALA A 36 11.58 0.47 -28.28
CA ALA A 36 12.51 -0.30 -27.45
C ALA A 36 11.96 -0.54 -26.02
N SER A 37 11.38 0.49 -25.42
CA SER A 37 10.77 0.35 -24.10
C SER A 37 9.57 -0.60 -24.09
N SER A 38 8.88 -0.77 -25.21
CA SER A 38 7.76 -1.72 -25.35
C SER A 38 8.22 -3.18 -25.55
N GLY A 39 9.49 -3.42 -25.88
CA GLY A 39 10.09 -4.74 -26.07
C GLY A 39 9.34 -5.61 -27.09
N ASP A 40 9.23 -6.91 -26.82
CA ASP A 40 8.57 -7.88 -27.71
C ASP A 40 7.07 -7.61 -27.94
N ARG A 41 6.42 -6.86 -27.05
CA ARG A 41 5.01 -6.47 -27.23
C ARG A 41 4.86 -5.50 -28.41
N GLY A 42 5.86 -4.65 -28.64
CA GLY A 42 5.78 -3.56 -29.58
C GLY A 42 4.79 -2.47 -29.16
N ILE A 43 4.68 -1.40 -29.94
CA ILE A 43 3.80 -0.27 -29.64
C ILE A 43 2.82 -0.04 -30.81
N SER A 44 1.56 0.29 -30.48
CA SER A 44 0.56 0.59 -31.49
C SER A 44 0.86 1.94 -32.16
N ARG A 45 0.41 2.13 -33.41
CA ARG A 45 0.57 3.41 -34.08
C ARG A 45 -0.24 4.50 -33.38
N GLU A 46 -1.42 4.18 -32.93
CA GLU A 46 -2.32 5.07 -32.18
C GLU A 46 -1.64 5.61 -30.93
N THR A 47 -0.99 4.73 -30.16
CA THR A 47 -0.21 5.11 -28.98
C THR A 47 0.95 6.05 -29.34
N VAL A 48 1.69 5.75 -30.39
CA VAL A 48 2.77 6.63 -30.87
C VAL A 48 2.23 8.00 -31.30
N LEU A 49 1.09 8.02 -31.99
CA LEU A 49 0.45 9.29 -32.40
C LEU A 49 0.04 10.13 -31.20
N ALA A 50 -0.56 9.52 -30.20
CA ALA A 50 -0.98 10.19 -28.98
C ALA A 50 0.19 10.84 -28.23
N TYR A 51 1.35 10.18 -28.16
CA TYR A 51 2.51 10.70 -27.46
C TYR A 51 3.38 11.69 -28.27
N LEU A 52 3.49 11.53 -29.60
CA LEU A 52 4.38 12.37 -30.39
C LEU A 52 3.67 13.52 -31.18
N TRP A 53 2.35 13.42 -31.34
CA TRP A 53 1.52 14.44 -32.02
C TRP A 53 0.17 14.67 -31.35
N PRO A 54 0.12 14.94 -30.01
CA PRO A 54 -1.13 15.04 -29.27
C PRO A 54 -2.07 16.16 -29.73
N ASN A 55 -1.54 17.20 -30.33
CA ASN A 55 -2.29 18.38 -30.75
C ASN A 55 -2.54 18.43 -32.29
N SER A 56 -2.24 17.36 -33.04
CA SER A 56 -2.43 17.29 -34.49
C SER A 56 -3.71 16.54 -34.81
N ASP A 57 -4.37 16.92 -35.91
CA ASP A 57 -5.45 16.07 -36.43
C ASP A 57 -4.90 14.71 -36.85
N GLU A 58 -5.75 13.70 -36.78
CA GLU A 58 -5.37 12.31 -36.99
C GLU A 58 -4.72 12.04 -38.32
N THR A 59 -5.23 12.68 -39.41
CA THR A 59 -4.72 12.50 -40.79
C THR A 59 -3.31 13.05 -40.93
N ARG A 60 -3.06 14.24 -40.39
CA ARG A 60 -1.73 14.86 -40.36
C ARG A 60 -0.76 14.08 -39.51
N ALA A 61 -1.18 13.64 -38.30
CA ALA A 61 -0.35 12.84 -37.42
C ALA A 61 0.07 11.52 -38.08
N ARG A 62 -0.86 10.81 -38.73
CA ARG A 62 -0.57 9.57 -39.47
C ARG A 62 0.40 9.80 -40.62
N THR A 63 0.26 10.92 -41.35
CA THR A 63 1.19 11.28 -42.42
C THR A 63 2.58 11.57 -41.88
N SER A 64 2.68 12.31 -40.77
CA SER A 64 3.93 12.63 -40.10
C SER A 64 4.66 11.36 -39.58
N LEU A 65 3.93 10.40 -38.99
CA LEU A 65 4.49 9.11 -38.56
C LEU A 65 5.03 8.31 -39.76
N LYS A 66 4.31 8.26 -40.89
CA LYS A 66 4.79 7.59 -42.11
C LYS A 66 6.09 8.20 -42.60
N GLN A 67 6.18 9.53 -42.64
CA GLN A 67 7.39 10.26 -43.05
C GLN A 67 8.55 10.01 -42.09
N LEU A 68 8.27 9.98 -40.75
CA LEU A 68 9.27 9.72 -39.73
C LEU A 68 9.87 8.30 -39.88
N VAL A 69 9.03 7.29 -40.03
CA VAL A 69 9.45 5.89 -40.27
C VAL A 69 10.25 5.76 -41.58
N HIS A 70 9.82 6.43 -42.65
CA HIS A 70 10.56 6.44 -43.93
C HIS A 70 11.94 7.11 -43.77
N SER A 71 12.01 8.24 -43.07
CA SER A 71 13.27 8.94 -42.80
C SER A 71 14.22 8.07 -41.96
N LEU A 72 13.72 7.41 -40.92
CA LEU A 72 14.49 6.48 -40.08
C LEU A 72 15.12 5.35 -40.91
N ARG A 73 14.33 4.69 -41.76
CA ARG A 73 14.82 3.62 -42.65
C ARG A 73 15.90 4.10 -43.62
N ARG A 74 15.75 5.29 -44.17
CA ARG A 74 16.72 5.88 -45.07
C ARG A 74 18.03 6.26 -44.37
N GLN A 75 17.93 6.88 -43.19
CA GLN A 75 19.13 7.34 -42.42
C GLN A 75 19.88 6.22 -41.77
N SER A 76 19.21 5.13 -41.36
CA SER A 76 19.86 3.91 -40.87
C SER A 76 20.45 3.05 -41.99
N GLU A 77 20.19 3.40 -43.26
CA GLU A 77 20.55 2.59 -44.44
C GLU A 77 19.96 1.17 -44.38
N ASN A 78 18.88 1.00 -43.61
CA ASN A 78 18.28 -0.31 -43.41
C ASN A 78 16.76 -0.25 -43.49
N ALA A 79 16.20 -0.84 -44.55
CA ALA A 79 14.76 -0.88 -44.79
C ALA A 79 13.98 -1.72 -43.75
N THR A 80 14.67 -2.67 -43.09
CA THR A 80 14.09 -3.60 -42.14
C THR A 80 14.29 -3.20 -40.68
N LEU A 81 14.72 -1.96 -40.38
CA LEU A 81 14.95 -1.43 -39.04
C LEU A 81 13.75 -1.62 -38.11
N LEU A 82 12.55 -1.43 -38.62
CA LEU A 82 11.29 -1.61 -37.90
C LEU A 82 10.44 -2.65 -38.63
N SER A 83 9.69 -3.46 -37.83
CA SER A 83 8.73 -4.43 -38.36
C SER A 83 7.73 -3.72 -39.32
N SER A 84 7.29 -4.42 -40.34
CA SER A 84 6.25 -3.94 -41.26
C SER A 84 4.83 -4.18 -40.70
N SER A 85 4.69 -5.07 -39.74
CA SER A 85 3.44 -5.41 -39.09
C SER A 85 3.06 -4.47 -37.91
N GLN A 86 1.80 -4.49 -37.53
CA GLN A 86 1.37 -3.89 -36.25
C GLN A 86 1.38 -4.97 -35.15
N PRO A 87 1.79 -4.63 -33.94
CA PRO A 87 2.40 -3.38 -33.47
C PRO A 87 3.82 -3.12 -34.02
N LEU A 88 4.29 -1.87 -33.95
CA LEU A 88 5.66 -1.51 -34.36
C LEU A 88 6.66 -2.13 -33.37
N ARG A 89 7.72 -2.76 -33.92
CA ARG A 89 8.80 -3.39 -33.12
C ARG A 89 10.15 -3.08 -33.77
N LEU A 90 11.20 -3.06 -32.95
CA LEU A 90 12.57 -3.05 -33.47
C LEU A 90 12.90 -4.43 -34.08
N ASN A 91 13.66 -4.40 -35.16
CA ASN A 91 14.25 -5.61 -35.69
C ASN A 91 15.58 -5.86 -34.97
N ARG A 92 15.61 -6.84 -34.06
CA ARG A 92 16.77 -7.14 -33.23
C ARG A 92 18.00 -7.64 -34.01
N ASP A 93 17.81 -8.13 -35.23
CA ASP A 93 18.92 -8.48 -36.13
C ASP A 93 19.64 -7.24 -36.69
N VAL A 94 19.02 -6.08 -36.59
CA VAL A 94 19.52 -4.79 -37.15
C VAL A 94 19.92 -3.82 -36.05
N ILE A 95 19.08 -3.70 -34.99
CA ILE A 95 19.27 -2.75 -33.90
C ILE A 95 18.93 -3.39 -32.56
N THR A 96 19.84 -3.25 -31.59
CA THR A 96 19.62 -3.60 -30.18
C THR A 96 19.47 -2.36 -29.33
N SER A 97 18.97 -2.48 -28.11
CA SER A 97 18.85 -1.35 -27.17
C SER A 97 19.29 -1.74 -25.77
N ASP A 98 19.90 -0.79 -25.08
CA ASP A 98 20.33 -0.95 -23.67
C ASP A 98 19.16 -1.19 -22.72
N VAL A 99 17.99 -0.56 -22.95
CA VAL A 99 16.79 -0.74 -22.09
C VAL A 99 16.18 -2.13 -22.25
N GLU A 100 16.18 -2.73 -23.45
CA GLU A 100 15.74 -4.13 -23.63
C GLU A 100 16.71 -5.09 -22.98
N ASP A 101 18.02 -4.92 -23.22
CA ASP A 101 19.07 -5.75 -22.62
C ASP A 101 19.03 -5.69 -21.10
N PHE A 102 18.81 -4.48 -20.52
CA PHE A 102 18.66 -4.28 -19.08
C PHE A 102 17.46 -5.04 -18.51
N ARG A 103 16.29 -4.90 -19.11
CA ARG A 103 15.08 -5.60 -18.69
C ARG A 103 15.24 -7.14 -18.79
N ASP A 104 15.91 -7.60 -19.82
CA ASP A 104 16.20 -9.02 -20.00
C ASP A 104 17.18 -9.55 -18.94
N ALA A 105 18.19 -8.77 -18.57
CA ALA A 105 19.12 -9.11 -17.48
C ALA A 105 18.41 -9.14 -16.12
N VAL A 106 17.58 -8.13 -15.81
CA VAL A 106 16.78 -8.08 -14.58
C VAL A 106 15.82 -9.27 -14.47
N ARG A 107 15.13 -9.63 -15.56
CA ARG A 107 14.22 -10.80 -15.58
C ARG A 107 14.92 -12.12 -15.30
N ARG A 108 16.19 -12.25 -15.67
CA ARG A 108 17.04 -13.44 -15.41
C ARG A 108 17.75 -13.38 -14.07
N ALA A 109 17.53 -12.32 -13.27
CA ALA A 109 18.29 -12.01 -12.05
C ALA A 109 19.80 -11.90 -12.28
N ASP A 110 20.23 -11.56 -13.50
CA ASP A 110 21.63 -11.35 -13.88
C ASP A 110 22.02 -9.89 -13.58
N TYR A 111 22.21 -9.58 -12.31
CA TYR A 111 22.33 -8.20 -11.81
C TYR A 111 23.64 -7.51 -12.21
N GLY A 112 24.74 -8.25 -12.46
CA GLY A 112 26.01 -7.67 -12.90
C GLY A 112 25.87 -6.95 -14.24
N PRO A 113 25.46 -7.62 -15.33
CA PRO A 113 25.14 -7.00 -16.60
C PRO A 113 24.08 -5.91 -16.51
N ALA A 114 23.01 -6.12 -15.71
CA ALA A 114 21.99 -5.10 -15.51
C ALA A 114 22.59 -3.80 -14.95
N ALA A 115 23.38 -3.88 -13.89
CA ALA A 115 24.05 -2.72 -13.29
C ALA A 115 25.03 -2.03 -14.23
N ALA A 116 25.67 -2.77 -15.14
CA ALA A 116 26.59 -2.23 -16.14
C ALA A 116 25.88 -1.48 -17.28
N LEU A 117 24.67 -1.91 -17.65
CA LEU A 117 23.87 -1.29 -18.71
C LEU A 117 23.24 0.03 -18.29
N TYR A 118 22.95 0.22 -16.99
CA TYR A 118 22.31 1.42 -16.50
C TYR A 118 23.33 2.56 -16.29
N ALA A 119 23.64 3.28 -17.36
CA ALA A 119 24.61 4.38 -17.35
C ALA A 119 24.07 5.68 -16.73
N GLY A 120 22.79 5.77 -16.45
CA GLY A 120 22.08 6.93 -15.89
C GLY A 120 20.58 6.81 -16.06
N PRO A 121 19.77 7.79 -15.65
CA PRO A 121 18.32 7.76 -15.84
C PRO A 121 17.91 7.54 -17.29
N PHE A 122 16.79 6.84 -17.49
CA PHE A 122 16.24 6.62 -18.84
C PHE A 122 15.89 7.95 -19.52
N LEU A 123 16.42 8.17 -20.72
CA LEU A 123 16.28 9.41 -21.50
C LEU A 123 16.71 10.67 -20.73
N ASP A 124 17.82 10.58 -19.97
CA ASP A 124 18.34 11.71 -19.22
C ASP A 124 18.72 12.88 -20.14
N GLY A 125 18.28 14.10 -19.79
CA GLY A 125 18.50 15.30 -20.61
C GLY A 125 17.84 15.29 -21.99
N PHE A 126 17.06 14.24 -22.31
CA PHE A 126 16.33 14.15 -23.57
C PHE A 126 14.87 14.60 -23.39
N TYR A 127 14.43 15.59 -24.17
CA TYR A 127 13.06 16.13 -24.12
C TYR A 127 12.59 16.55 -25.52
N LEU A 128 11.25 16.55 -25.74
CA LEU A 128 10.61 17.05 -26.95
C LEU A 128 9.90 18.38 -26.66
N ARG A 129 10.36 19.48 -27.27
CA ARG A 129 9.73 20.80 -27.07
C ARG A 129 8.26 20.78 -27.49
N GLY A 130 7.35 21.17 -26.60
CA GLY A 130 5.92 21.29 -26.85
C GLY A 130 5.18 19.96 -26.97
N VAL A 131 5.72 18.86 -26.42
CA VAL A 131 5.11 17.53 -26.44
C VAL A 131 5.14 16.96 -25.01
N ASP A 132 4.29 17.50 -24.15
CA ASP A 132 4.23 17.15 -22.72
C ASP A 132 3.83 15.67 -22.50
N GLU A 133 3.06 15.09 -23.42
CA GLU A 133 2.65 13.69 -23.37
C GLU A 133 3.86 12.74 -23.45
N PHE A 134 4.84 13.07 -24.28
CA PHE A 134 6.08 12.29 -24.38
C PHE A 134 6.89 12.37 -23.07
N GLU A 135 6.98 13.56 -22.48
CA GLU A 135 7.70 13.74 -21.20
C GLU A 135 7.06 12.93 -20.06
N ARG A 136 5.72 12.91 -20.01
CA ARG A 136 4.99 12.10 -19.04
C ARG A 136 5.22 10.60 -19.25
N TRP A 137 5.18 10.14 -20.49
CA TRP A 137 5.53 8.77 -20.82
C TRP A 137 6.97 8.45 -20.39
N ALA A 138 7.94 9.30 -20.73
CA ALA A 138 9.33 9.09 -20.34
C ALA A 138 9.51 9.04 -18.79
N ALA A 139 8.81 9.88 -18.05
CA ALA A 139 8.80 9.87 -16.60
C ALA A 139 8.18 8.56 -16.03
N SER A 140 7.09 8.07 -16.64
CA SER A 140 6.47 6.80 -16.23
C SER A 140 7.37 5.58 -16.48
N GLU A 141 8.24 5.63 -17.49
CA GLU A 141 9.23 4.57 -17.77
C GLU A 141 10.46 4.67 -16.85
N ARG A 142 10.88 5.89 -16.46
CA ARG A 142 12.05 6.11 -15.56
C ARG A 142 11.87 5.46 -14.21
N ALA A 143 10.71 5.60 -13.56
CA ALA A 143 10.50 5.13 -12.20
C ALA A 143 10.63 3.60 -12.03
N PRO A 144 10.01 2.75 -12.89
CA PRO A 144 10.22 1.30 -12.83
C PRO A 144 11.68 0.90 -13.09
N LEU A 145 12.33 1.51 -14.08
CA LEU A 145 13.73 1.20 -14.43
C LEU A 145 14.70 1.57 -13.31
N ALA A 146 14.48 2.70 -12.62
CA ALA A 146 15.26 3.09 -11.46
C ALA A 146 15.08 2.10 -10.29
N ARG A 147 13.85 1.65 -10.03
CA ARG A 147 13.60 0.62 -9.00
C ARG A 147 14.26 -0.72 -9.32
N ASP A 148 14.23 -1.14 -10.57
CA ASP A 148 14.87 -2.38 -11.00
C ASP A 148 16.40 -2.27 -10.90
N PHE A 149 16.96 -1.08 -11.19
CA PHE A 149 18.38 -0.80 -10.99
C PHE A 149 18.77 -0.83 -9.49
N ALA A 150 17.98 -0.19 -8.63
CA ALA A 150 18.19 -0.22 -7.18
C ALA A 150 18.19 -1.66 -6.65
N ARG A 151 17.22 -2.49 -7.09
CA ARG A 151 17.15 -3.91 -6.75
C ARG A 151 18.37 -4.69 -7.22
N ALA A 152 18.87 -4.42 -8.42
CA ALA A 152 20.06 -5.07 -8.95
C ALA A 152 21.31 -4.72 -8.12
N LEU A 153 21.49 -3.45 -7.76
CA LEU A 153 22.62 -3.02 -6.91
C LEU A 153 22.57 -3.65 -5.52
N GLU A 154 21.39 -3.68 -4.90
CA GLU A 154 21.20 -4.35 -3.61
C GLU A 154 21.51 -5.84 -3.68
N GLY A 155 20.99 -6.55 -4.69
CA GLY A 155 21.27 -7.96 -4.89
C GLY A 155 22.77 -8.25 -5.06
N LEU A 156 23.49 -7.38 -5.77
CA LEU A 156 24.96 -7.48 -5.91
C LEU A 156 25.67 -7.22 -4.58
N ALA A 157 25.23 -6.23 -3.82
CA ALA A 157 25.82 -5.89 -2.53
C ALA A 157 25.65 -7.01 -1.51
N VAL A 158 24.46 -7.60 -1.42
CA VAL A 158 24.15 -8.73 -0.54
C VAL A 158 24.99 -9.97 -0.96
N ALA A 159 24.97 -10.32 -2.23
CA ALA A 159 25.73 -11.47 -2.73
C ALA A 159 27.25 -11.31 -2.53
N ALA A 160 27.80 -10.10 -2.61
CA ALA A 160 29.21 -9.82 -2.31
C ALA A 160 29.49 -10.02 -0.81
N ALA A 161 28.63 -9.54 0.08
CA ALA A 161 28.75 -9.72 1.52
C ALA A 161 28.70 -11.20 1.92
N GLU A 162 27.80 -12.01 1.33
CA GLU A 162 27.70 -13.45 1.55
C GLU A 162 28.96 -14.21 1.16
N ARG A 163 29.70 -13.72 0.15
CA ARG A 163 30.99 -14.28 -0.26
C ARG A 163 32.18 -13.76 0.57
N GLY A 164 31.93 -12.85 1.54
CA GLY A 164 33.00 -12.20 2.32
C GLY A 164 33.75 -11.10 1.55
N GLU A 165 33.24 -10.67 0.40
CA GLU A 165 33.80 -9.60 -0.43
C GLU A 165 33.28 -8.23 0.03
N PHE A 166 33.67 -7.81 1.24
CA PHE A 166 33.10 -6.62 1.88
C PHE A 166 33.36 -5.32 1.11
N ASP A 167 34.55 -5.18 0.50
CA ASP A 167 34.85 -4.01 -0.35
C ASP A 167 33.90 -3.91 -1.54
N GLY A 168 33.63 -5.04 -2.20
CA GLY A 168 32.66 -5.11 -3.29
C GLY A 168 31.24 -4.77 -2.81
N SER A 169 30.84 -5.28 -1.64
CA SER A 169 29.55 -4.94 -1.04
C SER A 169 29.44 -3.45 -0.75
N ILE A 170 30.46 -2.82 -0.18
CA ILE A 170 30.52 -1.38 0.09
C ILE A 170 30.38 -0.56 -1.20
N GLU A 171 31.03 -0.98 -2.28
CA GLU A 171 30.96 -0.28 -3.58
C GLU A 171 29.51 -0.28 -4.13
N TRP A 172 28.84 -1.44 -4.10
CA TRP A 172 27.47 -1.55 -4.56
C TRP A 172 26.48 -0.76 -3.69
N TRP A 173 26.63 -0.80 -2.37
CA TRP A 173 25.82 0.01 -1.47
C TRP A 173 26.06 1.51 -1.63
N ARG A 174 27.29 1.94 -1.86
CA ARG A 174 27.61 3.36 -2.17
C ARG A 174 26.94 3.81 -3.45
N ARG A 175 26.96 2.97 -4.47
CA ARG A 175 26.30 3.26 -5.75
C ARG A 175 24.80 3.36 -5.57
N LEU A 176 24.20 2.50 -4.74
CA LEU A 176 22.77 2.59 -4.40
C LEU A 176 22.45 3.84 -3.59
N ALA A 177 23.22 4.19 -2.58
CA ALA A 177 23.06 5.41 -1.79
C ALA A 177 23.21 6.68 -2.65
N SER A 178 24.06 6.65 -3.66
CA SER A 178 24.17 7.76 -4.62
C SER A 178 22.96 7.85 -5.57
N ALA A 179 22.36 6.72 -5.95
CA ALA A 179 21.17 6.67 -6.80
C ALA A 179 19.88 7.06 -6.02
N GLU A 180 19.83 6.74 -4.73
CA GLU A 180 18.72 7.00 -3.81
C GLU A 180 19.20 7.71 -2.53
N PRO A 181 19.55 9.00 -2.58
CA PRO A 181 20.21 9.70 -1.47
C PRO A 181 19.38 9.81 -0.18
N LEU A 182 18.05 9.68 -0.27
CA LEU A 182 17.13 9.74 0.88
C LEU A 182 16.67 8.35 1.34
N SER A 183 17.24 7.28 0.81
CA SER A 183 16.87 5.91 1.17
C SER A 183 17.56 5.47 2.46
N GLY A 184 16.81 5.39 3.58
CA GLY A 184 17.30 4.84 4.84
C GLY A 184 17.79 3.39 4.70
N ARG A 185 17.20 2.61 3.80
CA ARG A 185 17.62 1.24 3.46
C ARG A 185 19.01 1.21 2.82
N ALA A 186 19.27 2.09 1.86
CA ALA A 186 20.60 2.19 1.24
C ALA A 186 21.66 2.64 2.26
N ALA A 187 21.30 3.63 3.12
CA ALA A 187 22.17 4.12 4.17
C ALA A 187 22.50 3.04 5.21
N THR A 188 21.52 2.31 5.72
CA THR A 188 21.73 1.21 6.68
C THR A 188 22.51 0.06 6.05
N GLY A 189 22.25 -0.30 4.80
CA GLY A 189 23.02 -1.32 4.07
C GLY A 189 24.48 -0.95 3.95
N LEU A 190 24.79 0.29 3.59
CA LEU A 190 26.18 0.79 3.52
C LEU A 190 26.86 0.80 4.90
N MET A 191 26.16 1.23 5.95
CA MET A 191 26.69 1.24 7.32
C MET A 191 27.04 -0.19 7.78
N LEU A 192 26.20 -1.18 7.51
CA LEU A 192 26.44 -2.58 7.86
C LEU A 192 27.61 -3.15 7.08
N ALA A 193 27.73 -2.87 5.79
CA ALA A 193 28.86 -3.31 4.96
C ALA A 193 30.19 -2.70 5.44
N LEU A 194 30.20 -1.41 5.81
CA LEU A 194 31.37 -0.74 6.37
C LEU A 194 31.76 -1.33 7.74
N ASP A 195 30.81 -1.62 8.62
CA ASP A 195 31.09 -2.25 9.92
C ASP A 195 31.65 -3.66 9.75
N ALA A 196 31.09 -4.45 8.83
CA ALA A 196 31.57 -5.79 8.51
C ALA A 196 33.01 -5.79 7.93
N ALA A 197 33.40 -4.73 7.22
CA ALA A 197 34.77 -4.51 6.75
C ALA A 197 35.72 -3.98 7.85
N GLY A 198 35.21 -3.71 9.07
CA GLY A 198 35.95 -3.11 10.16
C GLY A 198 36.03 -1.58 10.12
N GLU A 199 35.37 -0.94 9.17
CA GLU A 199 35.37 0.51 8.95
C GLU A 199 34.25 1.22 9.75
N ARG A 200 34.07 0.90 11.03
CA ARG A 200 32.99 1.42 11.89
C ARG A 200 32.95 2.95 11.95
N ALA A 201 34.12 3.60 11.95
CA ALA A 201 34.19 5.07 11.96
C ALA A 201 33.57 5.67 10.68
N ALA A 202 33.78 5.03 9.52
CA ALA A 202 33.20 5.43 8.25
C ALA A 202 31.67 5.18 8.24
N ALA A 203 31.18 4.09 8.83
CA ALA A 203 29.76 3.82 9.00
C ALA A 203 29.07 4.92 9.83
N LEU A 204 29.65 5.32 10.96
CA LEU A 204 29.11 6.39 11.81
C LEU A 204 29.23 7.79 11.17
N HIS A 205 30.23 8.00 10.33
CA HIS A 205 30.32 9.23 9.54
C HIS A 205 29.20 9.29 8.51
N HIS A 206 29.00 8.22 7.76
CA HIS A 206 27.92 8.12 6.77
C HIS A 206 26.54 8.33 7.41
N ALA A 207 26.29 7.75 8.59
CA ALA A 207 25.05 7.96 9.32
C ALA A 207 24.79 9.45 9.62
N ARG A 208 25.80 10.18 10.05
CA ARG A 208 25.67 11.63 10.36
C ARG A 208 25.38 12.46 9.12
N GLU A 209 26.08 12.22 8.02
CA GLU A 209 25.84 12.92 6.75
C GLU A 209 24.44 12.61 6.18
N PHE A 210 24.04 11.34 6.22
CA PHE A 210 22.70 10.95 5.80
C PHE A 210 21.59 11.60 6.66
N GLN A 211 21.73 11.57 7.99
CA GLN A 211 20.75 12.21 8.90
C GLN A 211 20.65 13.72 8.70
N LYS A 212 21.78 14.38 8.41
CA LYS A 212 21.78 15.80 8.08
C LYS A 212 20.99 16.07 6.80
N LEU A 213 21.25 15.30 5.73
CA LEU A 213 20.56 15.41 4.45
C LEU A 213 19.04 15.15 4.60
N VAL A 214 18.68 14.08 5.31
CA VAL A 214 17.26 13.76 5.55
C VAL A 214 16.58 14.82 6.40
N HIS A 215 17.26 15.39 7.38
CA HIS A 215 16.71 16.48 8.18
C HIS A 215 16.47 17.76 7.34
N GLU A 216 17.39 18.08 6.43
CA GLU A 216 17.26 19.23 5.53
C GLU A 216 16.12 19.05 4.52
N GLU A 217 15.91 17.83 3.96
CA GLU A 217 14.95 17.56 2.89
C GLU A 217 13.57 17.08 3.40
N VAL A 218 13.54 16.36 4.53
CA VAL A 218 12.32 15.69 5.05
C VAL A 218 11.86 16.29 6.39
N GLY A 219 12.73 17.01 7.08
CA GLY A 219 12.43 17.69 8.35
C GLY A 219 12.51 16.81 9.60
N ALA A 220 12.76 15.50 9.47
CA ALA A 220 12.90 14.58 10.60
C ALA A 220 14.00 13.53 10.33
N PRO A 221 14.75 13.09 11.35
CA PRO A 221 15.79 12.08 11.18
C PRO A 221 15.20 10.71 10.85
N ASP A 222 15.94 9.90 10.07
CA ASP A 222 15.58 8.50 9.80
C ASP A 222 15.82 7.64 11.06
N PRO A 223 14.78 6.97 11.61
CA PRO A 223 14.89 6.25 12.88
C PRO A 223 15.74 4.96 12.75
N ALA A 224 15.75 4.29 11.60
CA ALA A 224 16.52 3.07 11.40
C ALA A 224 18.03 3.37 11.36
N VAL A 225 18.42 4.44 10.68
CA VAL A 225 19.82 4.91 10.63
C VAL A 225 20.26 5.40 12.01
N ALA A 226 19.41 6.10 12.75
CA ALA A 226 19.72 6.56 14.10
C ALA A 226 19.93 5.38 15.06
N ALA A 227 19.04 4.40 15.05
CA ALA A 227 19.14 3.20 15.88
C ALA A 227 20.41 2.39 15.56
N LEU A 228 20.72 2.18 14.28
CA LEU A 228 21.95 1.48 13.88
C LEU A 228 23.20 2.25 14.31
N ALA A 229 23.23 3.58 14.16
CA ALA A 229 24.34 4.39 14.58
C ALA A 229 24.57 4.31 16.11
N ALA A 230 23.52 4.33 16.92
CA ALA A 230 23.60 4.17 18.37
C ALA A 230 24.16 2.79 18.75
N ARG A 231 23.73 1.71 18.10
CA ARG A 231 24.27 0.35 18.30
C ARG A 231 25.76 0.24 17.95
N LEU A 232 26.18 0.84 16.84
CA LEU A 232 27.59 0.87 16.45
C LEU A 232 28.46 1.68 17.43
N GLN A 233 27.88 2.67 18.13
CA GLN A 233 28.58 3.47 19.15
C GLN A 233 28.76 2.71 20.47
N SER A 234 27.79 1.89 20.87
CA SER A 234 27.80 1.14 22.15
C SER A 234 28.79 -0.03 22.19
N HIS A 235 29.51 -0.32 21.12
CA HIS A 235 30.41 -1.49 20.99
C HIS A 235 29.73 -2.86 21.21
N GLU A 236 28.41 -2.91 21.17
CA GLU A 236 27.71 -4.20 21.11
C GLU A 236 28.12 -4.93 19.84
N ALA A 237 28.70 -6.13 20.03
CA ALA A 237 29.07 -6.99 18.91
C ALA A 237 27.80 -7.30 18.12
N LEU A 238 27.75 -6.88 16.86
CA LEU A 238 26.73 -7.33 15.93
C LEU A 238 26.94 -8.83 15.77
N SER A 239 26.11 -9.65 16.41
CA SER A 239 26.10 -11.08 16.14
C SER A 239 25.92 -11.27 14.62
N PRO A 240 26.65 -12.20 13.97
CA PRO A 240 26.58 -12.40 12.51
C PRO A 240 25.20 -12.75 11.96
N SER A 241 24.21 -12.93 12.83
CA SER A 241 22.83 -13.31 12.51
C SER A 241 21.96 -12.19 11.89
N LEU A 242 22.51 -10.99 11.62
CA LEU A 242 21.75 -9.90 10.95
C LEU A 242 22.11 -9.75 9.46
N THR A 243 22.99 -10.58 8.93
CA THR A 243 23.39 -10.57 7.51
C THR A 243 22.58 -11.51 6.64
N ALA A 244 21.62 -12.22 7.19
CA ALA A 244 20.63 -12.92 6.38
C ALA A 244 19.38 -13.06 7.23
N ALA A 245 18.27 -12.42 6.83
CA ALA A 245 17.05 -13.19 6.91
C ALA A 245 17.37 -14.48 6.18
N GLN A 246 17.65 -15.57 6.92
CA GLN A 246 17.75 -16.88 6.29
C GLN A 246 16.49 -17.03 5.44
N PRO A 247 16.61 -17.34 4.15
CA PRO A 247 15.44 -17.77 3.41
C PRO A 247 14.89 -18.95 4.20
N LEU A 248 13.64 -18.82 4.63
CA LEU A 248 12.87 -19.95 5.13
C LEU A 248 13.12 -21.12 4.17
N PRO A 249 13.33 -22.36 4.67
CA PRO A 249 13.77 -23.48 3.85
C PRO A 249 12.96 -23.54 2.56
N ASP A 250 13.64 -23.68 1.45
CA ASP A 250 13.08 -23.77 0.10
C ASP A 250 11.99 -24.83 0.05
N VAL A 251 10.75 -24.35 0.17
CA VAL A 251 9.59 -25.04 -0.36
C VAL A 251 9.42 -24.46 -1.76
N ASP A 252 9.80 -25.29 -2.73
CA ASP A 252 9.65 -25.20 -4.17
C ASP A 252 8.87 -23.96 -4.68
N HIS A 253 9.55 -22.78 -4.79
CA HIS A 253 8.96 -21.50 -5.16
C HIS A 253 8.45 -21.42 -6.61
N ALA A 254 8.77 -22.42 -7.44
CA ALA A 254 8.29 -22.45 -8.82
C ALA A 254 6.85 -22.95 -8.96
N SER A 255 6.31 -23.64 -7.97
CA SER A 255 4.95 -24.21 -8.01
C SER A 255 3.93 -23.53 -7.08
N GLY A 256 4.36 -22.80 -6.06
CA GLY A 256 3.50 -22.16 -5.06
C GLY A 256 2.83 -20.87 -5.56
N VAL A 257 3.56 -19.99 -6.23
CA VAL A 257 3.03 -18.73 -6.78
C VAL A 257 2.01 -18.98 -7.92
N ARG A 258 2.09 -20.14 -8.57
CA ARG A 258 1.07 -20.54 -9.57
C ARG A 258 -0.16 -21.24 -8.98
N ARG A 259 -0.16 -21.65 -7.71
CA ARG A 259 -1.30 -22.35 -7.08
C ARG A 259 -2.16 -21.49 -6.17
N SER A 260 -1.65 -20.43 -5.56
CA SER A 260 -2.49 -19.49 -4.78
C SER A 260 -3.23 -18.48 -5.64
N ALA A 261 -2.78 -18.24 -6.88
CA ALA A 261 -3.59 -17.59 -7.91
C ALA A 261 -4.59 -18.58 -8.52
N GLN A 262 -5.35 -19.30 -7.71
CA GLN A 262 -6.61 -19.87 -8.13
C GLN A 262 -7.46 -18.67 -8.52
N ARG A 263 -7.53 -18.39 -9.85
CA ARG A 263 -8.26 -17.30 -10.48
C ARG A 263 -9.64 -17.24 -9.85
N VAL A 264 -9.83 -16.39 -8.84
CA VAL A 264 -11.14 -15.95 -8.41
C VAL A 264 -11.61 -15.03 -9.54
N ARG A 265 -12.06 -15.63 -10.65
CA ARG A 265 -12.82 -14.86 -11.63
C ARG A 265 -14.02 -14.31 -10.87
N LEU A 266 -14.03 -13.01 -10.66
CA LEU A 266 -15.21 -12.32 -10.15
C LEU A 266 -16.32 -12.52 -11.20
N ALA A 267 -17.08 -13.62 -11.06
CA ALA A 267 -18.14 -13.94 -12.00
C ALA A 267 -19.19 -12.82 -11.99
N GLY A 268 -19.45 -12.23 -13.17
CA GLY A 268 -20.41 -11.14 -13.35
C GLY A 268 -19.76 -9.79 -13.65
N PRO A 269 -20.55 -8.71 -13.74
CA PRO A 269 -20.05 -7.35 -13.93
C PRO A 269 -19.12 -6.95 -12.79
N SER A 270 -17.89 -6.59 -13.12
CA SER A 270 -16.88 -6.20 -12.13
C SER A 270 -15.97 -5.12 -12.69
N VAL A 271 -15.53 -4.21 -11.83
CA VAL A 271 -14.68 -3.08 -12.18
C VAL A 271 -13.60 -2.87 -11.11
N VAL A 272 -12.39 -2.58 -11.56
CA VAL A 272 -11.37 -1.95 -10.74
C VAL A 272 -11.19 -0.51 -11.19
N VAL A 273 -11.16 0.42 -10.25
CA VAL A 273 -10.87 1.84 -10.49
C VAL A 273 -9.41 2.07 -10.15
N LEU A 274 -8.56 2.27 -11.13
CA LEU A 274 -7.15 2.62 -10.88
C LEU A 274 -7.05 4.07 -10.40
N PRO A 275 -6.05 4.41 -9.56
CA PRO A 275 -5.84 5.78 -9.12
C PRO A 275 -5.72 6.73 -10.31
N PHE A 276 -6.52 7.79 -10.28
CA PHE A 276 -6.47 8.83 -11.31
C PHE A 276 -5.12 9.56 -11.25
N ALA A 277 -4.46 9.67 -12.38
CA ALA A 277 -3.18 10.34 -12.44
C ALA A 277 -3.33 11.86 -12.21
N ASN A 278 -2.58 12.42 -11.25
CA ASN A 278 -2.46 13.85 -11.10
C ASN A 278 -1.57 14.39 -12.22
N THR A 279 -2.17 15.11 -13.18
CA THR A 279 -1.48 15.73 -14.31
C THR A 279 -1.38 17.25 -14.19
N THR A 280 -1.63 17.80 -13.01
CA THR A 280 -1.48 19.23 -12.71
C THR A 280 -0.01 19.66 -12.69
N GLY A 281 0.89 18.76 -12.27
CA GLY A 281 2.31 19.05 -12.04
C GLY A 281 2.60 19.56 -10.62
N ASP A 282 1.57 19.77 -9.80
CA ASP A 282 1.68 20.15 -8.40
C ASP A 282 1.30 18.93 -7.51
N ALA A 283 2.21 18.54 -6.64
CA ALA A 283 1.98 17.45 -5.69
C ALA A 283 0.86 17.77 -4.67
N ALA A 284 0.56 19.06 -4.44
CA ALA A 284 -0.53 19.49 -3.57
C ALA A 284 -1.92 19.08 -4.07
N ASP A 285 -2.07 18.78 -5.37
CA ASP A 285 -3.30 18.29 -5.97
C ASP A 285 -3.45 16.75 -5.95
N GLN A 286 -2.46 16.00 -5.42
CA GLN A 286 -2.55 14.54 -5.29
C GLN A 286 -3.74 14.10 -4.43
N PRO A 287 -4.04 14.74 -3.27
CA PRO A 287 -5.23 14.39 -2.49
C PRO A 287 -6.55 14.53 -3.26
N LEU A 288 -6.64 15.45 -4.24
CA LEU A 288 -7.82 15.59 -5.09
C LEU A 288 -7.97 14.42 -6.07
N ALA A 289 -6.88 13.98 -6.69
CA ALA A 289 -6.88 12.85 -7.62
C ALA A 289 -7.20 11.53 -6.89
N ASP A 290 -6.58 11.31 -5.74
CA ASP A 290 -6.82 10.13 -4.90
C ASP A 290 -8.26 10.14 -4.34
N GLY A 291 -8.74 11.30 -3.90
CA GLY A 291 -10.09 11.47 -3.41
C GLY A 291 -11.15 11.20 -4.47
N LEU A 292 -10.96 11.69 -5.70
CA LEU A 292 -11.86 11.37 -6.82
C LEU A 292 -11.91 9.85 -7.07
N THR A 293 -10.77 9.17 -6.99
CA THR A 293 -10.70 7.71 -7.13
C THR A 293 -11.50 7.01 -6.02
N ASP A 294 -11.30 7.40 -4.77
CA ASP A 294 -12.02 6.85 -3.60
C ASP A 294 -13.54 7.05 -3.72
N GLU A 295 -13.96 8.25 -4.11
CA GLU A 295 -15.37 8.58 -4.29
C GLU A 295 -16.03 7.75 -5.40
N LEU A 296 -15.32 7.51 -6.49
CA LEU A 296 -15.79 6.65 -7.58
C LEU A 296 -15.89 5.19 -7.14
N ILE A 297 -14.90 4.67 -6.38
CA ILE A 297 -14.97 3.32 -5.80
C ILE A 297 -16.23 3.22 -4.90
N GLY A 298 -16.45 4.18 -4.00
CA GLY A 298 -17.59 4.18 -3.11
C GLY A 298 -18.94 4.34 -3.83
N ALA A 299 -19.00 5.20 -4.85
CA ALA A 299 -20.24 5.39 -5.64
C ALA A 299 -20.59 4.13 -6.43
N LEU A 300 -19.62 3.51 -7.08
CA LEU A 300 -19.83 2.27 -7.83
C LEU A 300 -20.11 1.08 -6.92
N GLY A 301 -19.53 1.04 -5.71
CA GLY A 301 -19.78 0.00 -4.70
C GLY A 301 -21.24 -0.10 -4.24
N LYS A 302 -21.97 1.00 -4.29
CA LYS A 302 -23.41 1.07 -3.98
C LYS A 302 -24.32 0.52 -5.11
N VAL A 303 -23.75 0.21 -6.30
CA VAL A 303 -24.53 -0.31 -7.42
C VAL A 303 -24.81 -1.79 -7.23
N PRO A 304 -26.07 -2.21 -7.07
CA PRO A 304 -26.39 -3.63 -6.90
C PRO A 304 -25.87 -4.49 -8.05
N ALA A 305 -25.32 -5.66 -7.74
CA ALA A 305 -24.75 -6.62 -8.67
C ALA A 305 -23.47 -6.18 -9.42
N LEU A 306 -22.92 -4.99 -9.18
CA LEU A 306 -21.59 -4.59 -9.63
C LEU A 306 -20.57 -4.93 -8.55
N LYS A 307 -19.58 -5.74 -8.89
CA LYS A 307 -18.44 -6.01 -8.00
C LYS A 307 -17.37 -4.95 -8.24
N VAL A 308 -17.06 -4.19 -7.22
CA VAL A 308 -16.04 -3.14 -7.25
C VAL A 308 -14.86 -3.57 -6.41
N VAL A 309 -13.67 -3.47 -6.97
CA VAL A 309 -12.42 -3.79 -6.26
C VAL A 309 -12.12 -2.69 -5.24
N GLY A 310 -11.75 -3.10 -4.04
CA GLY A 310 -11.48 -2.20 -2.93
C GLY A 310 -10.27 -1.29 -3.16
N ARG A 311 -10.24 -0.20 -2.38
CA ARG A 311 -9.25 0.87 -2.48
C ARG A 311 -7.80 0.36 -2.40
N THR A 312 -7.50 -0.51 -1.42
CA THR A 312 -6.12 -0.96 -1.17
C THR A 312 -5.55 -1.66 -2.38
N THR A 313 -6.31 -2.57 -2.98
CA THR A 313 -5.93 -3.27 -4.22
C THR A 313 -5.81 -2.31 -5.39
N SER A 314 -6.74 -1.38 -5.56
CA SER A 314 -6.74 -0.37 -6.61
C SER A 314 -5.45 0.47 -6.58
N PHE A 315 -5.10 1.00 -5.41
CA PHE A 315 -3.91 1.83 -5.23
C PHE A 315 -2.60 1.03 -5.31
N ALA A 316 -2.57 -0.20 -4.78
CA ALA A 316 -1.41 -1.09 -4.91
C ALA A 316 -1.08 -1.45 -6.37
N LEU A 317 -2.09 -1.57 -7.22
CA LEU A 317 -1.90 -1.81 -8.65
C LEU A 317 -1.50 -0.54 -9.40
N GLY A 318 -2.11 0.60 -9.07
CA GLY A 318 -1.76 1.89 -9.66
C GLY A 318 -0.31 2.29 -9.41
N SER A 319 0.18 2.10 -8.18
CA SER A 319 1.57 2.40 -7.81
C SER A 319 2.60 1.53 -8.53
N ARG A 320 2.19 0.33 -8.99
CA ARG A 320 3.05 -0.59 -9.76
C ARG A 320 3.10 -0.26 -11.25
N GLY A 321 2.29 0.69 -11.73
CA GLY A 321 2.20 1.03 -13.16
C GLY A 321 1.81 -0.17 -14.03
N VAL A 322 0.95 -1.05 -13.51
CA VAL A 322 0.59 -2.32 -14.16
C VAL A 322 -0.38 -2.04 -15.31
N ASP A 323 -0.12 -2.61 -16.48
CA ASP A 323 -1.02 -2.57 -17.63
C ASP A 323 -2.42 -3.06 -17.26
N PRO A 324 -3.51 -2.38 -17.67
CA PRO A 324 -4.89 -2.79 -17.43
C PRO A 324 -5.20 -4.28 -17.70
N ARG A 325 -4.56 -4.88 -18.71
CA ARG A 325 -4.68 -6.31 -19.00
C ARG A 325 -4.11 -7.18 -17.89
N THR A 326 -2.93 -6.84 -17.42
CA THR A 326 -2.27 -7.56 -16.30
C THR A 326 -3.06 -7.41 -15.00
N VAL A 327 -3.66 -6.24 -14.78
CA VAL A 327 -4.57 -5.97 -13.65
C VAL A 327 -5.75 -6.93 -13.70
N ALA A 328 -6.39 -7.05 -14.84
CA ALA A 328 -7.55 -7.89 -15.00
C ALA A 328 -7.22 -9.39 -14.95
N ASP A 329 -6.10 -9.81 -15.53
CA ASP A 329 -5.62 -11.19 -15.42
C ASP A 329 -5.32 -11.57 -13.97
N THR A 330 -4.79 -10.63 -13.18
CA THR A 330 -4.49 -10.83 -11.76
C THR A 330 -5.76 -10.91 -10.92
N LEU A 331 -6.74 -10.03 -11.16
CA LEU A 331 -7.94 -9.89 -10.35
C LEU A 331 -9.15 -10.63 -10.92
N GLY A 332 -9.12 -11.03 -12.18
CA GLY A 332 -10.27 -11.62 -12.88
C GLY A 332 -11.44 -10.65 -13.04
N VAL A 333 -11.19 -9.33 -13.14
CA VAL A 333 -12.23 -8.30 -13.32
C VAL A 333 -12.63 -8.17 -14.78
N ALA A 334 -13.88 -7.80 -15.02
CA ALA A 334 -14.42 -7.63 -16.38
C ALA A 334 -14.00 -6.30 -17.02
N THR A 335 -13.71 -5.26 -16.24
CA THR A 335 -13.38 -3.92 -16.73
C THR A 335 -12.41 -3.19 -15.82
N VAL A 336 -11.64 -2.28 -16.40
CA VAL A 336 -10.71 -1.37 -15.70
C VAL A 336 -11.13 0.06 -16.00
N LEU A 337 -11.33 0.86 -14.96
CA LEU A 337 -11.48 2.31 -15.07
C LEU A 337 -10.15 2.98 -14.74
N GLU A 338 -9.67 3.79 -15.65
CA GLU A 338 -8.47 4.61 -15.49
C GLU A 338 -8.75 6.06 -15.89
N GLY A 339 -7.93 6.99 -15.42
CA GLY A 339 -8.14 8.39 -15.75
C GLY A 339 -7.05 9.32 -15.26
N SER A 340 -7.28 10.60 -15.47
CA SER A 340 -6.40 11.67 -15.01
C SER A 340 -7.20 12.89 -14.55
N VAL A 341 -6.60 13.60 -13.59
CA VAL A 341 -7.11 14.85 -13.04
C VAL A 341 -6.10 15.94 -13.29
N ARG A 342 -6.55 17.09 -13.80
CA ARG A 342 -5.75 18.29 -13.97
C ARG A 342 -6.50 19.50 -13.42
N ARG A 343 -5.89 20.19 -12.47
CA ARG A 343 -6.37 21.47 -11.95
C ARG A 343 -5.64 22.63 -12.63
N SER A 344 -6.37 23.70 -12.94
CA SER A 344 -5.82 24.95 -13.42
C SER A 344 -6.60 26.13 -12.81
N GLY A 345 -6.10 26.64 -11.69
CA GLY A 345 -6.83 27.60 -10.84
C GLY A 345 -8.12 26.97 -10.29
N THR A 346 -9.27 27.58 -10.62
CA THR A 346 -10.62 27.08 -10.24
C THR A 346 -11.16 26.02 -11.20
N ARG A 347 -10.48 25.74 -12.33
CA ARG A 347 -10.94 24.78 -13.34
C ARG A 347 -10.37 23.40 -13.12
N LEU A 348 -11.23 22.41 -13.24
CA LEU A 348 -10.92 20.99 -13.17
C LEU A 348 -11.15 20.34 -14.54
N LYS A 349 -10.17 19.60 -15.02
CA LYS A 349 -10.31 18.71 -16.17
C LYS A 349 -10.12 17.26 -15.70
N VAL A 350 -11.13 16.43 -15.85
CA VAL A 350 -11.09 15.00 -15.53
C VAL A 350 -11.26 14.23 -16.83
N THR A 351 -10.34 13.32 -17.11
CA THR A 351 -10.45 12.37 -18.23
C THR A 351 -10.59 10.97 -17.66
N ALA A 352 -11.57 10.22 -18.13
CA ALA A 352 -11.83 8.86 -17.65
C ALA A 352 -12.06 7.91 -18.81
N HIS A 353 -11.51 6.69 -18.71
CA HIS A 353 -11.58 5.64 -19.71
C HIS A 353 -11.98 4.33 -19.04
N LEU A 354 -13.02 3.67 -19.56
CA LEU A 354 -13.38 2.31 -19.18
C LEU A 354 -12.86 1.34 -20.24
N VAL A 355 -11.98 0.46 -19.86
CA VAL A 355 -11.26 -0.44 -20.76
C VAL A 355 -11.68 -1.89 -20.53
N SER A 356 -11.90 -2.62 -21.61
CA SER A 356 -12.01 -4.08 -21.61
C SER A 356 -10.60 -4.68 -21.53
N PRO A 357 -10.28 -5.48 -20.53
CA PRO A 357 -8.95 -6.07 -20.42
C PRO A 357 -8.68 -7.19 -21.43
N ASP A 358 -9.72 -7.88 -21.93
CA ASP A 358 -9.57 -9.04 -22.80
C ASP A 358 -8.93 -8.66 -24.14
N ASP A 359 -9.33 -7.51 -24.70
CA ASP A 359 -8.87 -7.02 -26.02
C ASP A 359 -8.21 -5.63 -25.96
N GLY A 360 -8.26 -4.94 -24.79
CA GLY A 360 -7.79 -3.57 -24.62
C GLY A 360 -8.70 -2.52 -25.28
N ALA A 361 -9.93 -2.91 -25.64
CA ALA A 361 -10.88 -1.99 -26.24
C ALA A 361 -11.37 -0.97 -25.22
N VAL A 362 -11.40 0.30 -25.61
CA VAL A 362 -12.02 1.36 -24.83
C VAL A 362 -13.53 1.25 -24.98
N LEU A 363 -14.20 0.80 -23.94
CA LEU A 363 -15.65 0.64 -23.90
C LEU A 363 -16.37 1.99 -23.78
N TRP A 364 -15.72 2.94 -23.10
CA TRP A 364 -16.22 4.28 -22.89
C TRP A 364 -15.04 5.21 -22.57
N SER A 365 -15.10 6.44 -23.05
CA SER A 365 -14.09 7.48 -22.80
C SER A 365 -14.76 8.84 -22.85
N GLU A 366 -14.50 9.67 -21.85
CA GLU A 366 -15.05 11.02 -21.78
C GLU A 366 -14.10 11.97 -21.03
N THR A 367 -14.18 13.24 -21.40
CA THR A 367 -13.41 14.31 -20.75
C THR A 367 -14.38 15.38 -20.24
N TYR A 368 -14.28 15.66 -18.95
CA TYR A 368 -15.06 16.66 -18.25
C TYR A 368 -14.19 17.89 -17.98
N ALA A 369 -14.63 19.05 -18.42
CA ALA A 369 -14.01 20.33 -18.09
C ALA A 369 -15.06 21.18 -17.36
N ARG A 370 -14.86 21.40 -16.07
CA ARG A 370 -15.82 22.05 -15.17
C ARG A 370 -15.09 23.01 -14.22
N GLU A 371 -15.85 23.83 -13.51
CA GLU A 371 -15.31 24.50 -12.31
C GLU A 371 -15.09 23.46 -11.19
N LEU A 372 -14.14 23.72 -10.31
CA LEU A 372 -13.81 22.80 -9.20
C LEU A 372 -15.01 22.65 -8.22
N SER A 373 -15.87 23.67 -8.12
CA SER A 373 -17.14 23.60 -7.38
C SER A 373 -18.08 22.50 -7.88
N ASP A 374 -17.94 22.10 -9.14
CA ASP A 374 -18.81 21.12 -9.80
C ASP A 374 -18.23 19.69 -9.76
N VAL A 375 -17.18 19.46 -8.95
CA VAL A 375 -16.47 18.16 -8.90
C VAL A 375 -17.44 17.00 -8.59
N PHE A 376 -18.44 17.21 -7.75
CA PHE A 376 -19.44 16.19 -7.43
C PHE A 376 -20.37 15.86 -8.60
N ALA A 377 -20.71 16.85 -9.43
CA ALA A 377 -21.47 16.61 -10.66
C ALA A 377 -20.65 15.76 -11.64
N VAL A 378 -19.34 16.00 -11.72
CA VAL A 378 -18.41 15.19 -12.53
C VAL A 378 -18.34 13.74 -12.03
N GLN A 379 -18.25 13.53 -10.72
CA GLN A 379 -18.24 12.18 -10.12
C GLN A 379 -19.53 11.43 -10.46
N GLU A 380 -20.68 12.09 -10.32
CA GLU A 380 -21.98 11.51 -10.62
C GLU A 380 -22.12 11.19 -12.12
N GLU A 381 -21.69 12.09 -13.00
CA GLU A 381 -21.69 11.87 -14.44
C GLU A 381 -20.83 10.68 -14.82
N ILE A 382 -19.62 10.56 -14.26
CA ILE A 382 -18.72 9.42 -14.49
C ILE A 382 -19.36 8.13 -14.01
N ALA A 383 -19.83 8.08 -12.76
CA ALA A 383 -20.46 6.88 -12.20
C ALA A 383 -21.67 6.41 -13.02
N ARG A 384 -22.54 7.35 -13.43
CA ARG A 384 -23.66 7.06 -14.34
C ARG A 384 -23.23 6.52 -15.68
N ALA A 385 -22.20 7.11 -16.29
CA ALA A 385 -21.71 6.69 -17.61
C ALA A 385 -21.12 5.28 -17.54
N ILE A 386 -20.36 4.95 -16.49
CA ILE A 386 -19.83 3.62 -16.25
C ILE A 386 -20.96 2.59 -16.10
N VAL A 387 -21.93 2.87 -15.24
CA VAL A 387 -23.11 2.01 -15.06
C VAL A 387 -23.86 1.85 -16.37
N ALA A 388 -23.96 2.91 -17.19
CA ALA A 388 -24.58 2.84 -18.51
C ALA A 388 -23.77 2.00 -19.50
N ALA A 389 -22.45 2.14 -19.52
CA ALA A 389 -21.56 1.35 -20.37
C ALA A 389 -21.58 -0.16 -20.01
N LEU A 390 -21.72 -0.47 -18.70
CA LEU A 390 -21.82 -1.82 -18.19
C LEU A 390 -23.24 -2.43 -18.30
N ARG A 391 -24.27 -1.64 -18.66
CA ARG A 391 -25.70 -2.00 -18.68
C ARG A 391 -26.09 -3.16 -19.58
N VAL A 392 -25.29 -3.59 -20.49
CA VAL A 392 -25.59 -4.78 -21.32
C VAL A 392 -25.83 -6.04 -20.48
N LYS A 393 -25.50 -6.01 -19.15
CA LYS A 393 -25.63 -7.14 -18.21
C LYS A 393 -26.37 -6.84 -16.91
N LEU A 394 -26.74 -5.59 -16.62
CA LEU A 394 -27.41 -5.23 -15.35
C LEU A 394 -28.90 -4.94 -15.58
N ARG A 395 -29.78 -5.52 -14.75
CA ARG A 395 -31.22 -5.13 -14.70
C ARG A 395 -31.32 -3.64 -14.34
N ARG A 396 -32.13 -2.86 -15.08
CA ARG A 396 -32.27 -1.41 -14.92
C ARG A 396 -32.57 -1.01 -13.48
N PRO A 397 -31.75 -0.17 -12.85
CA PRO A 397 -32.19 0.60 -11.69
C PRO A 397 -33.22 1.65 -12.13
N SER A 398 -34.25 1.86 -11.33
CA SER A 398 -35.24 2.92 -11.54
C SER A 398 -34.61 4.29 -11.34
N GLY A 399 -35.09 5.31 -12.08
CA GLY A 399 -34.43 6.63 -12.19
C GLY A 399 -34.28 7.47 -10.90
N GLY A 400 -34.76 7.00 -9.74
CA GLY A 400 -34.57 7.62 -8.43
C GLY A 400 -33.33 7.10 -7.64
N ASP A 401 -32.71 5.98 -8.06
CA ASP A 401 -31.64 5.34 -7.30
C ASP A 401 -30.25 5.98 -7.49
N TYR A 402 -30.07 6.76 -8.55
CA TYR A 402 -28.76 7.38 -8.85
C TYR A 402 -28.39 8.55 -7.94
N ALA A 403 -29.36 9.35 -7.47
CA ALA A 403 -29.11 10.46 -6.55
C ALA A 403 -28.57 9.99 -5.18
N ARG A 404 -28.78 8.70 -4.85
CA ARG A 404 -28.28 8.08 -3.62
C ARG A 404 -26.83 7.55 -3.73
N LEU A 405 -26.25 7.48 -4.95
CA LEU A 405 -24.94 6.90 -5.16
C LEU A 405 -23.81 7.77 -4.58
N ILE A 406 -23.94 9.08 -4.61
CA ILE A 406 -22.82 10.01 -4.27
C ILE A 406 -22.99 10.66 -2.89
N GLY A 407 -24.08 10.49 -2.20
CA GLY A 407 -24.33 11.17 -0.92
C GLY A 407 -24.50 12.70 -1.08
N ARG A 408 -24.70 13.41 0.01
CA ARG A 408 -24.86 14.86 0.00
C ARG A 408 -23.49 15.54 -0.16
N PRO A 409 -23.28 16.35 -1.22
CA PRO A 409 -22.04 17.09 -1.38
C PRO A 409 -21.88 18.11 -0.24
N PRO A 410 -20.64 18.44 0.21
CA PRO A 410 -20.42 19.52 1.14
C PRO A 410 -20.83 20.86 0.52
N ALA A 411 -21.29 21.78 1.35
CA ALA A 411 -21.67 23.12 0.91
C ALA A 411 -20.46 24.02 0.65
N ASN A 412 -19.29 23.64 1.20
CA ASN A 412 -18.05 24.41 1.12
C ASN A 412 -16.95 23.59 0.46
N LEU A 413 -16.38 24.10 -0.65
CA LEU A 413 -15.32 23.44 -1.42
C LEU A 413 -14.02 23.32 -0.61
N GLU A 414 -13.65 24.33 0.16
CA GLU A 414 -12.45 24.30 1.01
C GLU A 414 -12.56 23.22 2.09
N ALA A 415 -13.77 23.03 2.66
CA ALA A 415 -14.05 21.92 3.58
C ALA A 415 -13.84 20.56 2.90
N TYR A 416 -14.22 20.43 1.64
CA TYR A 416 -13.97 19.22 0.87
C TYR A 416 -12.48 18.96 0.64
N GLU A 417 -11.73 19.97 0.23
CA GLU A 417 -10.29 19.86 0.03
C GLU A 417 -9.56 19.45 1.33
N LEU A 418 -9.97 20.02 2.47
CA LEU A 418 -9.44 19.66 3.78
C LEU A 418 -9.77 18.20 4.14
N TYR A 419 -11.01 17.79 3.92
CA TYR A 419 -11.42 16.38 4.12
C TYR A 419 -10.55 15.43 3.28
N LEU A 420 -10.31 15.74 2.01
CA LEU A 420 -9.46 14.92 1.14
C LEU A 420 -8.00 14.87 1.62
N LYS A 421 -7.45 15.98 2.11
CA LYS A 421 -6.12 16.01 2.74
C LYS A 421 -6.08 15.12 3.99
N GLY A 422 -7.10 15.19 4.83
CA GLY A 422 -7.24 14.31 6.00
C GLY A 422 -7.29 12.84 5.61
N ARG A 423 -8.10 12.47 4.63
CA ARG A 423 -8.19 11.10 4.09
C ARG A 423 -6.87 10.63 3.47
N TYR A 424 -6.20 11.50 2.72
CA TYR A 424 -4.90 11.18 2.13
C TYR A 424 -3.86 10.85 3.21
N VAL A 425 -3.71 11.71 4.23
CA VAL A 425 -2.78 11.48 5.34
C VAL A 425 -3.13 10.19 6.09
N TRP A 426 -4.40 10.01 6.44
CA TRP A 426 -4.89 8.83 7.16
C TRP A 426 -4.64 7.52 6.40
N ASN A 427 -4.73 7.54 5.07
CA ASN A 427 -4.54 6.36 4.21
C ASN A 427 -3.08 6.05 3.88
N THR A 428 -2.17 7.04 3.94
CA THR A 428 -0.79 6.91 3.44
C THR A 428 0.26 6.87 4.53
N ARG A 429 -0.07 7.38 5.75
CA ARG A 429 0.88 7.50 6.86
C ARG A 429 0.26 6.95 8.13
N PHE A 430 0.98 6.06 8.81
CA PHE A 430 0.48 5.41 10.01
C PHE A 430 1.41 5.70 11.20
N SER A 431 1.24 6.89 11.81
CA SER A 431 1.92 7.31 13.04
C SER A 431 1.00 8.23 13.85
N GLY A 432 1.26 8.40 15.15
CA GLY A 432 0.48 9.29 15.99
C GLY A 432 0.46 10.73 15.47
N GLU A 433 1.57 11.22 14.96
CA GLU A 433 1.65 12.56 14.35
C GLU A 433 0.80 12.68 13.08
N ALA A 434 0.83 11.67 12.22
CA ALA A 434 0.03 11.66 11.00
C ALA A 434 -1.46 11.58 11.30
N LEU A 435 -1.86 10.80 12.31
CA LEU A 435 -3.25 10.71 12.75
C LEU A 435 -3.74 12.04 13.33
N ASN A 436 -2.93 12.73 14.12
CA ASN A 436 -3.25 14.06 14.64
C ASN A 436 -3.32 15.11 13.51
N LEU A 437 -2.46 15.01 12.50
CA LEU A 437 -2.53 15.88 11.32
C LEU A 437 -3.82 15.63 10.53
N ALA A 438 -4.21 14.37 10.32
CA ALA A 438 -5.46 14.01 9.65
C ALA A 438 -6.68 14.53 10.44
N LEU A 439 -6.66 14.36 11.77
CA LEU A 439 -7.69 14.88 12.67
C LEU A 439 -7.83 16.41 12.52
N GLY A 440 -6.72 17.15 12.55
CA GLY A 440 -6.72 18.60 12.37
C GLY A 440 -7.32 19.04 11.02
N TYR A 441 -7.11 18.30 9.94
CA TYR A 441 -7.75 18.58 8.66
C TYR A 441 -9.26 18.31 8.69
N PHE A 442 -9.73 17.23 9.33
CA PHE A 442 -11.17 16.94 9.47
C PHE A 442 -11.88 17.96 10.36
N GLU A 443 -11.25 18.41 11.46
CA GLU A 443 -11.79 19.46 12.33
C GLU A 443 -11.91 20.81 11.62
N GLN A 444 -10.90 21.19 10.84
CA GLN A 444 -10.99 22.37 9.98
C GLN A 444 -12.12 22.25 8.97
N ALA A 445 -12.30 21.09 8.34
CA ALA A 445 -13.38 20.84 7.41
C ALA A 445 -14.76 21.01 8.07
N THR A 446 -14.95 20.49 9.31
CA THR A 446 -16.22 20.66 10.05
C THR A 446 -16.43 22.07 10.58
N THR A 447 -15.35 22.85 10.76
CA THR A 447 -15.42 24.28 11.11
C THR A 447 -15.95 25.08 9.93
N LEU A 448 -15.50 24.80 8.72
CA LEU A 448 -15.94 25.48 7.49
C LEU A 448 -17.33 25.00 7.03
N ASP A 449 -17.65 23.72 7.21
CA ASP A 449 -18.95 23.14 6.91
C ASP A 449 -19.45 22.24 8.06
N PRO A 450 -20.17 22.80 9.04
CA PRO A 450 -20.73 22.05 10.17
C PRO A 450 -21.78 20.98 9.79
N GLN A 451 -22.18 20.91 8.52
CA GLN A 451 -23.11 19.90 8.00
C GLN A 451 -22.39 18.77 7.22
N TYR A 452 -21.06 18.77 7.19
CA TYR A 452 -20.29 17.81 6.42
C TYR A 452 -20.13 16.47 7.17
N ALA A 453 -21.10 15.57 7.02
CA ALA A 453 -21.20 14.28 7.72
C ALA A 453 -19.93 13.41 7.60
N ARG A 454 -19.33 13.33 6.40
CA ARG A 454 -18.12 12.52 6.17
C ARG A 454 -16.91 13.01 6.95
N ALA A 455 -16.76 14.30 7.15
CA ALA A 455 -15.68 14.85 7.96
C ALA A 455 -15.81 14.42 9.44
N TYR A 456 -17.05 14.38 9.98
CA TYR A 456 -17.29 13.84 11.32
C TYR A 456 -17.01 12.33 11.41
N ALA A 457 -17.32 11.54 10.39
CA ALA A 457 -16.92 10.14 10.33
C ALA A 457 -15.39 10.01 10.34
N GLY A 458 -14.66 10.85 9.57
CA GLY A 458 -13.19 10.93 9.59
C GLY A 458 -12.62 11.30 10.96
N ILE A 459 -13.22 12.24 11.68
CA ILE A 459 -12.87 12.57 13.07
C ILE A 459 -13.02 11.34 13.97
N SER A 460 -14.15 10.63 13.85
CA SER A 460 -14.39 9.42 14.63
C SER A 460 -13.32 8.34 14.36
N ASP A 461 -13.03 8.07 13.09
CA ASP A 461 -12.04 7.08 12.68
C ASP A 461 -10.63 7.44 13.19
N ALA A 462 -10.26 8.72 13.13
CA ALA A 462 -8.96 9.20 13.61
C ALA A 462 -8.81 9.03 15.12
N HIS A 463 -9.80 9.47 15.91
CA HIS A 463 -9.81 9.30 17.36
C HIS A 463 -9.80 7.82 17.76
N ALA A 464 -10.62 6.97 17.13
CA ALA A 464 -10.66 5.54 17.41
C ALA A 464 -9.30 4.87 17.13
N THR A 465 -8.64 5.27 16.03
CA THR A 465 -7.32 4.75 15.68
C THR A 465 -6.24 5.19 16.69
N VAL A 466 -6.25 6.46 17.12
CA VAL A 466 -5.35 6.97 18.17
C VAL A 466 -5.52 6.18 19.46
N ALA A 467 -6.77 5.87 19.85
CA ALA A 467 -7.08 5.05 21.01
C ALA A 467 -6.54 3.62 20.88
N ILE A 468 -6.87 2.92 19.78
CA ILE A 468 -6.52 1.50 19.55
C ILE A 468 -5.00 1.30 19.60
N PHE A 469 -4.22 2.20 19.00
CA PHE A 469 -2.77 2.07 18.96
C PHE A 469 -2.05 2.65 20.19
N GLY A 470 -2.80 3.15 21.20
CA GLY A 470 -2.25 3.66 22.45
C GLY A 470 -1.42 4.93 22.29
N TYR A 471 -1.67 5.72 21.22
CA TYR A 471 -0.98 6.99 21.04
C TYR A 471 -1.43 8.06 22.04
N ASP A 472 -2.65 7.91 22.59
CA ASP A 472 -3.17 8.75 23.66
C ASP A 472 -4.15 7.96 24.56
N ARG A 473 -4.73 8.59 25.60
CA ARG A 473 -5.67 7.97 26.55
C ARG A 473 -6.91 7.44 25.85
N ALA A 474 -7.08 6.11 25.91
CA ALA A 474 -8.12 5.44 25.13
C ALA A 474 -9.54 5.90 25.49
N ASN A 475 -9.85 6.10 26.76
CA ASN A 475 -11.18 6.53 27.22
C ASN A 475 -11.59 7.92 26.68
N GLU A 476 -10.65 8.87 26.65
CA GLU A 476 -10.87 10.22 26.11
C GLU A 476 -11.08 10.18 24.59
N GLN A 477 -10.22 9.43 23.91
CA GLN A 477 -10.24 9.31 22.46
C GLN A 477 -11.49 8.56 21.97
N PHE A 478 -11.88 7.45 22.61
CA PHE A 478 -13.11 6.75 22.25
C PHE A 478 -14.37 7.58 22.54
N ALA A 479 -14.38 8.35 23.63
CA ALA A 479 -15.50 9.24 23.92
C ALA A 479 -15.65 10.31 22.82
N ALA A 480 -14.56 10.93 22.37
CA ALA A 480 -14.55 11.89 21.27
C ALA A 480 -14.99 11.24 19.95
N ALA A 481 -14.47 10.03 19.64
CA ALA A 481 -14.86 9.26 18.47
C ALA A 481 -16.38 9.00 18.43
N LYS A 482 -16.95 8.60 19.56
CA LYS A 482 -18.38 8.32 19.70
C LYS A 482 -19.25 9.56 19.43
N VAL A 483 -18.87 10.71 19.98
CA VAL A 483 -19.57 11.99 19.74
C VAL A 483 -19.55 12.34 18.26
N ALA A 484 -18.39 12.23 17.61
CA ALA A 484 -18.24 12.51 16.19
C ALA A 484 -19.06 11.56 15.31
N ALA A 485 -19.05 10.25 15.60
CA ALA A 485 -19.84 9.27 14.87
C ALA A 485 -21.35 9.50 14.97
N HIS A 486 -21.86 9.82 16.18
CA HIS A 486 -23.26 10.19 16.35
C HIS A 486 -23.61 11.46 15.56
N ARG A 487 -22.70 12.44 15.52
CA ARG A 487 -22.92 13.66 14.74
C ARG A 487 -22.97 13.35 13.24
N ALA A 488 -22.09 12.49 12.74
CA ALA A 488 -22.09 12.05 11.34
C ALA A 488 -23.44 11.43 10.95
N LEU A 489 -23.94 10.48 11.75
CA LEU A 489 -25.24 9.82 11.52
C LEU A 489 -26.44 10.76 11.64
N ALA A 490 -26.40 11.73 12.57
CA ALA A 490 -27.45 12.73 12.70
C ALA A 490 -27.54 13.68 11.49
N LEU A 491 -26.43 13.84 10.75
CA LEU A 491 -26.35 14.66 9.54
C LEU A 491 -26.71 13.87 8.28
N ASP A 492 -26.30 12.59 8.20
CA ASP A 492 -26.58 11.70 7.06
C ASP A 492 -26.65 10.23 7.53
N ASP A 493 -27.85 9.71 7.69
CA ASP A 493 -28.11 8.32 8.10
C ASP A 493 -27.96 7.30 6.95
N SER A 494 -27.76 7.78 5.73
CA SER A 494 -27.46 6.95 4.55
C SER A 494 -25.96 6.75 4.32
N LEU A 495 -25.11 7.35 5.16
CA LEU A 495 -23.65 7.26 5.05
C LEU A 495 -23.14 5.97 5.70
N ALA A 496 -22.75 4.99 4.86
CA ALA A 496 -22.26 3.68 5.32
C ALA A 496 -21.07 3.82 6.28
N GLU A 497 -20.13 4.72 5.98
CA GLU A 497 -18.94 4.99 6.80
C GLU A 497 -19.31 5.44 8.22
N ALA A 498 -20.34 6.26 8.38
CA ALA A 498 -20.77 6.72 9.70
C ALA A 498 -21.34 5.57 10.56
N HIS A 499 -22.06 4.62 9.93
CA HIS A 499 -22.49 3.38 10.59
C HIS A 499 -21.29 2.51 11.00
N VAL A 500 -20.28 2.40 10.14
CA VAL A 500 -19.04 1.66 10.44
C VAL A 500 -18.32 2.30 11.62
N SER A 501 -18.10 3.62 11.59
CA SER A 501 -17.39 4.35 12.65
C SER A 501 -18.10 4.21 14.00
N LEU A 502 -19.44 4.39 14.05
CA LEU A 502 -20.19 4.23 15.29
C LEU A 502 -20.17 2.76 15.77
N GLY A 503 -20.41 1.81 14.87
CA GLY A 503 -20.37 0.38 15.20
C GLY A 503 -19.01 -0.02 15.77
N HIS A 504 -17.93 0.48 15.22
CA HIS A 504 -16.56 0.24 15.68
C HIS A 504 -16.33 0.74 17.11
N VAL A 505 -16.70 2.00 17.37
CA VAL A 505 -16.53 2.58 18.70
C VAL A 505 -17.43 1.91 19.76
N LEU A 506 -18.66 1.53 19.42
CA LEU A 506 -19.60 0.96 20.38
C LEU A 506 -19.13 -0.41 20.92
N PHE A 507 -18.52 -1.29 20.11
CA PHE A 507 -18.03 -2.56 20.67
C PHE A 507 -16.69 -2.40 21.39
N LEU A 508 -15.82 -1.50 20.93
CA LEU A 508 -14.52 -1.27 21.56
C LEU A 508 -14.64 -0.55 22.92
N TYR A 509 -15.55 0.42 23.01
CA TYR A 509 -15.66 1.30 24.17
C TYR A 509 -16.79 0.94 25.11
N ASP A 510 -18.00 0.70 24.57
CA ASP A 510 -19.21 0.42 25.38
C ASP A 510 -19.46 -1.08 25.58
N PHE A 511 -18.77 -1.96 24.81
CA PHE A 511 -19.07 -3.40 24.73
C PHE A 511 -20.54 -3.66 24.31
N ALA A 512 -21.06 -2.79 23.43
CA ALA A 512 -22.44 -2.83 22.98
C ALA A 512 -22.61 -3.70 21.71
N TRP A 513 -22.35 -4.99 21.86
CA TRP A 513 -22.20 -5.99 20.79
C TRP A 513 -23.36 -6.01 19.79
N GLU A 514 -24.61 -6.13 20.29
CA GLU A 514 -25.78 -6.19 19.40
C GLU A 514 -26.03 -4.87 18.67
N ALA A 515 -25.76 -3.72 19.32
CA ALA A 515 -25.91 -2.42 18.67
C ALA A 515 -24.88 -2.26 17.56
N SER A 516 -23.65 -2.66 17.81
CA SER A 516 -22.57 -2.64 16.80
C SER A 516 -22.89 -3.55 15.62
N GLU A 517 -23.38 -4.78 15.87
CA GLU A 517 -23.77 -5.72 14.82
C GLU A 517 -24.88 -5.13 13.92
N ARG A 518 -25.90 -4.50 14.50
CA ARG A 518 -26.96 -3.82 13.72
C ARG A 518 -26.38 -2.73 12.81
N LEU A 519 -25.43 -1.95 13.31
CA LEU A 519 -24.81 -0.87 12.56
C LEU A 519 -23.93 -1.42 11.43
N PHE A 520 -23.14 -2.46 11.66
CA PHE A 520 -22.33 -3.08 10.61
C PHE A 520 -23.21 -3.72 9.52
N ARG A 521 -24.29 -4.40 9.90
CA ARG A 521 -25.25 -4.92 8.91
C ARG A 521 -25.87 -3.79 8.10
N ARG A 522 -26.23 -2.68 8.75
CA ARG A 522 -26.76 -1.51 8.05
C ARG A 522 -25.74 -0.89 7.09
N ALA A 523 -24.47 -0.79 7.49
CA ALA A 523 -23.41 -0.32 6.62
C ALA A 523 -23.25 -1.21 5.37
N ILE A 524 -23.29 -2.55 5.55
CA ILE A 524 -23.19 -3.52 4.45
C ILE A 524 -24.43 -3.48 3.53
N GLU A 525 -25.62 -3.18 4.04
CA GLU A 525 -26.82 -2.94 3.21
C GLU A 525 -26.67 -1.66 2.36
N LEU A 526 -26.10 -0.60 2.94
CA LEU A 526 -25.91 0.68 2.25
C LEU A 526 -24.78 0.61 1.22
N ASP A 527 -23.69 -0.11 1.53
CA ASP A 527 -22.54 -0.32 0.66
C ASP A 527 -22.08 -1.80 0.72
N PRO A 528 -22.65 -2.68 -0.12
CA PRO A 528 -22.31 -4.10 -0.13
C PRO A 528 -20.84 -4.40 -0.52
N ALA A 529 -20.19 -3.49 -1.24
CA ALA A 529 -18.81 -3.62 -1.69
C ALA A 529 -17.78 -3.04 -0.70
N ASN A 530 -18.20 -2.66 0.51
CA ASN A 530 -17.33 -2.08 1.53
C ASN A 530 -16.52 -3.16 2.28
N PRO A 531 -15.21 -3.33 2.02
CA PRO A 531 -14.39 -4.32 2.73
C PRO A 531 -14.15 -3.93 4.19
N THR A 532 -14.11 -2.63 4.52
CA THR A 532 -13.88 -2.13 5.88
C THR A 532 -15.04 -2.47 6.81
N ALA A 533 -16.28 -2.29 6.35
CA ALA A 533 -17.49 -2.66 7.11
C ALA A 533 -17.47 -4.15 7.47
N ARG A 534 -17.12 -5.02 6.52
CA ARG A 534 -17.01 -6.46 6.75
C ARG A 534 -15.86 -6.82 7.68
N SER A 535 -14.72 -6.14 7.56
CA SER A 535 -13.54 -6.36 8.39
C SER A 535 -13.83 -6.03 9.86
N PHE A 536 -14.43 -4.88 10.15
CA PHE A 536 -14.78 -4.51 11.53
C PHE A 536 -15.95 -5.34 12.08
N PHE A 537 -16.90 -5.72 11.23
CA PHE A 537 -17.93 -6.69 11.63
C PHE A 537 -17.32 -8.04 12.01
N ALA A 538 -16.34 -8.52 11.25
CA ALA A 538 -15.64 -9.75 11.58
C ALA A 538 -14.90 -9.66 12.92
N VAL A 539 -14.28 -8.53 13.25
CA VAL A 539 -13.65 -8.30 14.55
C VAL A 539 -14.70 -8.37 15.68
N CYS A 540 -15.81 -7.67 15.52
CA CYS A 540 -16.92 -7.68 16.47
C CYS A 540 -17.49 -9.11 16.70
N LEU A 541 -17.59 -9.92 15.65
CA LEU A 541 -18.03 -11.32 15.73
C LEU A 541 -16.98 -12.22 16.42
N GLN A 542 -15.70 -12.04 16.03
CA GLN A 542 -14.58 -12.78 16.61
C GLN A 542 -14.53 -12.59 18.13
N ASP A 543 -14.63 -11.35 18.62
CA ASP A 543 -14.49 -11.04 20.05
C ASP A 543 -15.64 -11.61 20.89
N GLN A 544 -16.78 -11.89 20.26
CA GLN A 544 -17.87 -12.69 20.85
C GLN A 544 -17.62 -14.22 20.79
N GLY A 545 -16.59 -14.69 20.08
CA GLY A 545 -16.29 -16.10 19.85
C GLY A 545 -17.00 -16.72 18.64
N ARG A 546 -17.65 -15.92 17.79
CA ARG A 546 -18.36 -16.36 16.57
C ARG A 546 -17.41 -16.44 15.36
N PHE A 547 -16.40 -17.33 15.47
CA PHE A 547 -15.27 -17.39 14.55
C PHE A 547 -15.64 -17.74 13.11
N ASP A 548 -16.57 -18.70 12.88
CA ASP A 548 -16.93 -19.10 11.54
C ASP A 548 -17.63 -17.95 10.76
N GLU A 549 -18.47 -17.19 11.45
CA GLU A 549 -19.11 -16.01 10.86
C GLU A 549 -18.09 -14.90 10.58
N ALA A 550 -17.14 -14.67 11.50
CA ALA A 550 -16.04 -13.72 11.30
C ALA A 550 -15.18 -14.09 10.08
N ILE A 551 -14.79 -15.37 9.96
CA ILE A 551 -14.03 -15.92 8.83
C ILE A 551 -14.80 -15.69 7.51
N ALA A 552 -16.11 -15.97 7.48
CA ALA A 552 -16.95 -15.75 6.30
C ALA A 552 -16.97 -14.27 5.85
N GLN A 553 -17.08 -13.32 6.81
CA GLN A 553 -17.02 -11.89 6.50
C GLN A 553 -15.64 -11.50 5.93
N LEU A 554 -14.54 -12.00 6.50
CA LEU A 554 -13.18 -11.71 6.04
C LEU A 554 -12.87 -12.33 4.67
N HIS A 555 -13.37 -13.53 4.38
CA HIS A 555 -13.26 -14.09 3.02
C HIS A 555 -13.99 -13.21 1.99
N THR A 556 -15.16 -12.68 2.36
CA THR A 556 -15.88 -11.73 1.51
C THR A 556 -15.09 -10.44 1.35
N ALA A 557 -14.56 -9.88 2.45
CA ALA A 557 -13.71 -8.68 2.40
C ALA A 557 -12.46 -8.90 1.52
N ARG A 558 -11.80 -10.07 1.63
CA ARG A 558 -10.65 -10.44 0.79
C ARG A 558 -11.02 -10.57 -0.69
N SER A 559 -12.23 -11.05 -0.99
CA SER A 559 -12.71 -11.10 -2.39
C SER A 559 -12.96 -9.72 -2.99
N LEU A 560 -13.28 -8.72 -2.15
CA LEU A 560 -13.48 -7.33 -2.56
C LEU A 560 -12.16 -6.55 -2.60
N ASP A 561 -11.19 -6.87 -1.73
CA ASP A 561 -9.90 -6.18 -1.64
C ASP A 561 -8.73 -7.19 -1.50
N PRO A 562 -8.41 -7.94 -2.58
CA PRO A 562 -7.52 -9.11 -2.52
C PRO A 562 -6.05 -8.79 -2.21
N LEU A 563 -5.57 -7.58 -2.44
CA LEU A 563 -4.21 -7.17 -2.10
C LEU A 563 -4.13 -6.39 -0.78
N SER A 564 -5.17 -6.45 0.05
CA SER A 564 -5.17 -5.83 1.37
C SER A 564 -4.43 -6.71 2.39
N SER A 565 -3.21 -6.32 2.75
CA SER A 565 -2.47 -6.95 3.85
C SER A 565 -3.22 -6.85 5.18
N HIS A 566 -3.99 -5.78 5.39
CA HIS A 566 -4.83 -5.61 6.57
C HIS A 566 -5.90 -6.69 6.69
N VAL A 567 -6.64 -6.99 5.62
CA VAL A 567 -7.63 -8.08 5.61
C VAL A 567 -6.97 -9.44 5.84
N GLY A 568 -5.79 -9.67 5.24
CA GLY A 568 -4.98 -10.88 5.46
C GLY A 568 -4.55 -11.03 6.91
N ASN A 569 -4.09 -9.93 7.54
CA ASN A 569 -3.73 -9.90 8.96
C ASN A 569 -4.93 -10.20 9.87
N LEU A 570 -6.09 -9.59 9.63
CA LEU A 570 -7.31 -9.86 10.40
C LEU A 570 -7.74 -11.32 10.25
N LEU A 571 -7.65 -11.90 9.05
CA LEU A 571 -7.96 -13.30 8.83
C LEU A 571 -7.01 -14.22 9.63
N GLY A 572 -5.70 -13.91 9.62
CA GLY A 572 -4.71 -14.60 10.44
C GLY A 572 -5.02 -14.50 11.94
N ARG A 573 -5.37 -13.30 12.43
CA ARG A 573 -5.75 -13.08 13.82
C ARG A 573 -6.98 -13.90 14.24
N VAL A 574 -8.01 -13.92 13.37
CA VAL A 574 -9.21 -14.73 13.63
C VAL A 574 -8.87 -16.21 13.71
N TYR A 575 -8.00 -16.71 12.82
CA TYR A 575 -7.54 -18.11 12.88
C TYR A 575 -6.71 -18.41 14.14
N VAL A 576 -5.82 -17.49 14.58
CA VAL A 576 -5.09 -17.64 15.86
C VAL A 576 -6.06 -17.77 17.02
N ASN A 577 -7.05 -16.88 17.13
CA ASN A 577 -8.02 -16.88 18.21
C ASN A 577 -8.99 -18.09 18.13
N ALA A 578 -9.28 -18.57 16.93
CA ALA A 578 -10.06 -19.80 16.70
C ALA A 578 -9.24 -21.08 16.91
N ARG A 579 -7.98 -21.01 17.37
CA ARG A 579 -7.09 -22.18 17.57
C ARG A 579 -6.84 -22.97 16.29
N ARG A 580 -6.72 -22.25 15.15
CA ARG A 580 -6.42 -22.81 13.82
C ARG A 580 -5.06 -22.28 13.31
N PRO A 581 -3.94 -22.65 13.96
CA PRO A 581 -2.64 -22.03 13.66
C PRO A 581 -2.11 -22.32 12.26
N ASP A 582 -2.46 -23.46 11.64
CA ASP A 582 -2.00 -23.75 10.27
C ASP A 582 -2.63 -22.80 9.24
N ASP A 583 -3.94 -22.56 9.35
CA ASP A 583 -4.65 -21.60 8.51
C ASP A 583 -4.13 -20.16 8.76
N ALA A 584 -3.82 -19.84 10.04
CA ALA A 584 -3.26 -18.55 10.42
C ALA A 584 -1.90 -18.30 9.76
N ILE A 585 -0.98 -19.27 9.82
CA ILE A 585 0.36 -19.16 9.22
C ILE A 585 0.27 -18.89 7.71
N VAL A 586 -0.63 -19.58 7.00
CA VAL A 586 -0.82 -19.37 5.56
C VAL A 586 -1.28 -17.94 5.28
N ALA A 587 -2.35 -17.48 5.95
CA ALA A 587 -2.92 -16.16 5.74
C ALA A 587 -1.94 -15.03 6.12
N LEU A 588 -1.17 -15.21 7.19
CA LEU A 588 -0.23 -14.21 7.68
C LEU A 588 1.04 -14.11 6.81
N ARG A 589 1.53 -15.21 6.27
CA ARG A 589 2.62 -15.19 5.28
C ARG A 589 2.20 -14.45 4.01
N GLU A 590 1.00 -14.71 3.50
CA GLU A 590 0.44 -13.94 2.36
C GLU A 590 0.33 -12.43 2.71
N ALA A 591 -0.10 -12.08 3.92
CA ALA A 591 -0.20 -10.70 4.37
C ALA A 591 1.18 -10.01 4.47
N ILE A 592 2.22 -10.73 4.92
CA ILE A 592 3.60 -10.26 5.00
C ILE A 592 4.20 -10.09 3.59
N GLU A 593 3.92 -10.99 2.65
CA GLU A 593 4.33 -10.83 1.24
C GLU A 593 3.76 -9.55 0.63
N LEU A 594 2.51 -9.20 0.98
CA LEU A 594 1.86 -7.96 0.52
C LEU A 594 2.42 -6.71 1.21
N ASN A 595 2.75 -6.79 2.50
CA ASN A 595 3.35 -5.71 3.28
C ASN A 595 4.42 -6.26 4.25
N PRO A 596 5.70 -6.30 3.85
CA PRO A 596 6.80 -6.78 4.70
C PRO A 596 7.07 -5.94 5.96
N HIS A 597 6.46 -4.76 6.08
CA HIS A 597 6.58 -3.87 7.24
C HIS A 597 5.36 -3.93 8.18
N SER A 598 4.52 -4.95 8.06
CA SER A 598 3.36 -5.12 8.93
C SER A 598 3.77 -5.76 10.27
N ASP A 599 3.99 -4.94 11.30
CA ASP A 599 4.21 -5.38 12.69
C ASP A 599 3.11 -6.33 13.18
N LEU A 600 1.83 -5.99 12.91
CA LEU A 600 0.68 -6.79 13.28
C LEU A 600 0.68 -8.20 12.65
N ALA A 601 1.14 -8.33 11.41
CA ALA A 601 1.20 -9.63 10.75
C ALA A 601 2.31 -10.52 11.36
N TYR A 602 3.48 -9.96 11.64
CA TYR A 602 4.54 -10.68 12.35
C TYR A 602 4.14 -11.03 13.79
N GLN A 603 3.45 -10.13 14.50
CA GLN A 603 2.92 -10.37 15.82
C GLN A 603 1.99 -11.59 15.83
N GLN A 604 0.98 -11.61 14.96
CA GLN A 604 0.03 -12.73 14.88
C GLN A 604 0.70 -14.02 14.40
N LEU A 605 1.69 -13.94 13.50
CA LEU A 605 2.48 -15.08 13.06
C LEU A 605 3.26 -15.71 14.23
N GLY A 606 3.84 -14.88 15.11
CA GLY A 606 4.47 -15.33 16.33
C GLY A 606 3.51 -16.10 17.24
N HIS A 607 2.29 -15.59 17.44
CA HIS A 607 1.26 -16.28 18.22
C HIS A 607 0.80 -17.60 17.57
N ALA A 608 0.71 -17.66 16.26
CA ALA A 608 0.40 -18.90 15.55
C ALA A 608 1.50 -19.96 15.76
N TYR A 609 2.78 -19.56 15.72
CA TYR A 609 3.89 -20.45 15.99
C TYR A 609 3.92 -20.92 17.45
N LEU A 610 3.62 -20.05 18.43
CA LEU A 610 3.49 -20.46 19.85
C LEU A 610 2.45 -21.55 20.03
N GLN A 611 1.28 -21.45 19.39
CA GLN A 611 0.24 -22.49 19.47
C GLN A 611 0.69 -23.84 18.89
N LYS A 612 1.66 -23.83 17.97
CA LYS A 612 2.28 -25.05 17.42
C LYS A 612 3.48 -25.55 18.21
N GLY A 613 3.89 -24.86 19.28
CA GLY A 613 5.11 -25.17 20.01
C GLY A 613 6.42 -24.86 19.25
N MET A 614 6.34 -24.05 18.20
CA MET A 614 7.49 -23.63 17.37
C MET A 614 8.11 -22.37 17.99
N HIS A 615 8.76 -22.53 19.15
CA HIS A 615 9.20 -21.41 19.98
C HIS A 615 10.24 -20.51 19.30
N ASP A 616 11.21 -21.09 18.59
CA ASP A 616 12.26 -20.33 17.90
C ASP A 616 11.68 -19.45 16.79
N ASP A 617 10.78 -20.01 15.97
CA ASP A 617 10.09 -19.27 14.90
C ASP A 617 9.18 -18.17 15.48
N ALA A 618 8.51 -18.45 16.60
CA ALA A 618 7.67 -17.49 17.31
C ALA A 618 8.48 -16.30 17.80
N LEU A 619 9.61 -16.56 18.47
CA LEU A 619 10.50 -15.50 18.96
C LEU A 619 11.13 -14.70 17.81
N ALA A 620 11.48 -15.34 16.69
CA ALA A 620 11.98 -14.64 15.51
C ALA A 620 10.93 -13.68 14.93
N ALA A 621 9.69 -14.14 14.76
CA ALA A 621 8.60 -13.32 14.25
C ALA A 621 8.28 -12.14 15.20
N LEU A 622 8.22 -12.38 16.52
CA LEU A 622 7.92 -11.33 17.50
C LEU A 622 9.06 -10.33 17.69
N ARG A 623 10.33 -10.74 17.54
CA ARG A 623 11.46 -9.79 17.46
C ARG A 623 11.35 -8.87 16.25
N GLN A 624 10.92 -9.42 15.11
CA GLN A 624 10.68 -8.61 13.91
C GLN A 624 9.55 -7.59 14.14
N ALA A 625 8.43 -8.01 14.77
CA ALA A 625 7.34 -7.12 15.13
C ALA A 625 7.81 -6.00 16.08
N ALA A 626 8.52 -6.35 17.16
CA ALA A 626 9.05 -5.39 18.13
C ALA A 626 10.04 -4.39 17.51
N GLY A 627 10.82 -4.80 16.51
CA GLY A 627 11.68 -3.92 15.74
C GLY A 627 10.93 -2.89 14.89
N LEU A 628 9.68 -3.16 14.54
CA LEU A 628 8.85 -2.28 13.71
C LEU A 628 7.99 -1.31 14.53
N SER A 629 7.46 -1.70 15.71
CA SER A 629 6.44 -0.94 16.43
C SER A 629 6.77 -0.54 17.88
N GLY A 630 7.79 -1.11 18.50
CA GLY A 630 8.23 -0.72 19.85
C GLY A 630 7.45 -1.36 21.01
N ALA A 631 7.03 -0.57 22.02
CA ALA A 631 6.59 -1.05 23.36
C ALA A 631 5.44 -2.07 23.35
N ARG A 632 4.45 -1.95 22.49
CA ARG A 632 3.33 -2.90 22.40
C ARG A 632 3.83 -4.31 22.05
N ASP A 633 4.66 -4.42 21.04
CA ASP A 633 5.15 -5.71 20.55
C ASP A 633 6.28 -6.27 21.44
N LEU A 634 6.96 -5.43 22.23
CA LEU A 634 7.83 -5.90 23.32
C LEU A 634 7.05 -6.70 24.35
N ALA A 635 5.80 -6.34 24.66
CA ALA A 635 4.96 -7.12 25.59
C ALA A 635 4.58 -8.49 25.00
N HIS A 636 4.30 -8.57 23.69
CA HIS A 636 4.08 -9.84 23.00
C HIS A 636 5.35 -10.72 22.98
N LEU A 637 6.52 -10.11 22.79
CA LEU A 637 7.80 -10.81 22.87
C LEU A 637 8.06 -11.31 24.30
N ALA A 638 7.80 -10.50 25.32
CA ALA A 638 7.95 -10.90 26.72
C ALA A 638 7.01 -12.06 27.08
N TYR A 639 5.77 -12.05 26.61
CA TYR A 639 4.85 -13.18 26.75
C TYR A 639 5.41 -14.44 26.09
N ALA A 640 5.92 -14.35 24.87
CA ALA A 640 6.46 -15.51 24.17
C ALA A 640 7.68 -16.09 24.86
N LEU A 641 8.58 -15.26 25.40
CA LEU A 641 9.73 -15.69 26.18
C LEU A 641 9.29 -16.43 27.46
N ALA A 642 8.28 -15.91 28.15
CA ALA A 642 7.71 -16.54 29.34
C ALA A 642 7.16 -17.94 29.02
N VAL A 643 6.35 -18.07 27.97
CA VAL A 643 5.77 -19.34 27.53
C VAL A 643 6.83 -20.31 26.99
N SER A 644 7.92 -19.79 26.42
CA SER A 644 9.04 -20.60 25.92
C SER A 644 10.05 -21.01 27.00
N GLY A 645 9.84 -20.58 28.26
CA GLY A 645 10.68 -20.96 29.41
C GLY A 645 11.83 -20.00 29.71
N ASP A 646 12.03 -18.92 28.97
CA ASP A 646 13.01 -17.87 29.29
C ASP A 646 12.37 -16.79 30.20
N GLU A 647 12.02 -17.19 31.40
CA GLU A 647 11.41 -16.30 32.40
C GLU A 647 12.32 -15.11 32.78
N ALA A 648 13.63 -15.30 32.76
CA ALA A 648 14.58 -14.27 33.17
C ALA A 648 14.51 -13.06 32.19
N GLU A 649 14.54 -13.32 30.92
CA GLU A 649 14.44 -12.30 29.89
C GLU A 649 13.02 -11.72 29.80
N ALA A 650 11.99 -12.55 29.94
CA ALA A 650 10.60 -12.08 30.02
C ALA A 650 10.40 -11.05 31.15
N ARG A 651 10.92 -11.34 32.36
CA ARG A 651 10.87 -10.42 33.51
C ARG A 651 11.73 -9.15 33.30
N ARG A 652 12.83 -9.27 32.58
CA ARG A 652 13.65 -8.10 32.21
C ARG A 652 12.86 -7.15 31.31
N LEU A 653 12.28 -7.67 30.24
CA LEU A 653 11.45 -6.86 29.32
C LEU A 653 10.20 -6.28 30.01
N LEU A 654 9.59 -7.03 30.91
CA LEU A 654 8.45 -6.55 31.69
C LEU A 654 8.83 -5.35 32.58
N ARG A 655 10.00 -5.38 33.24
CA ARG A 655 10.51 -4.21 33.99
C ARG A 655 10.76 -3.01 33.07
N GLU A 656 11.38 -3.21 31.93
CA GLU A 656 11.61 -2.17 30.94
C GLU A 656 10.29 -1.53 30.49
N LEU A 657 9.25 -2.32 30.25
CA LEU A 657 7.91 -1.83 29.91
C LEU A 657 7.32 -0.97 31.04
N TYR A 658 7.47 -1.39 32.31
CA TYR A 658 6.98 -0.62 33.46
C TYR A 658 7.74 0.70 33.72
N GLU A 659 8.98 0.82 33.23
CA GLU A 659 9.76 2.05 33.27
C GLU A 659 9.24 3.10 32.25
N THR A 660 8.51 2.66 31.23
CA THR A 660 7.90 3.60 30.27
C THR A 660 6.65 4.24 30.92
N PRO A 661 6.51 5.58 30.91
CA PRO A 661 5.37 6.25 31.54
C PRO A 661 4.01 5.85 30.99
N ILE A 662 4.01 5.26 29.81
CA ILE A 662 2.84 4.96 28.99
C ILE A 662 2.32 3.53 29.19
N ALA A 663 3.20 2.57 29.55
CA ALA A 663 2.83 1.16 29.48
C ALA A 663 1.71 0.78 30.46
N ARG A 664 1.78 1.25 31.70
CA ARG A 664 0.79 0.90 32.73
C ARG A 664 -0.60 1.49 32.47
N GLU A 665 -0.65 2.70 31.93
CA GLU A 665 -1.91 3.38 31.61
C GLU A 665 -2.51 2.93 30.28
N ARG A 666 -1.67 2.58 29.30
CA ARG A 666 -2.12 2.36 27.92
C ARG A 666 -2.08 0.92 27.46
N LEU A 667 -1.35 0.04 28.15
CA LEU A 667 -1.14 -1.36 27.73
C LEU A 667 -1.56 -2.42 28.76
N PRO A 668 -2.63 -2.24 29.59
CA PRO A 668 -2.96 -3.20 30.63
C PRO A 668 -3.26 -4.61 30.11
N PHE A 669 -3.90 -4.73 28.92
CA PHE A 669 -4.13 -6.01 28.25
C PHE A 669 -2.81 -6.75 27.95
N HIS A 670 -1.84 -6.05 27.36
CA HIS A 670 -0.58 -6.64 26.94
C HIS A 670 0.32 -7.01 28.13
N LEU A 671 0.32 -6.17 29.16
CA LEU A 671 1.01 -6.49 30.43
C LEU A 671 0.36 -7.70 31.11
N ALA A 672 -0.97 -7.79 31.12
CA ALA A 672 -1.71 -8.94 31.67
C ALA A 672 -1.33 -10.24 30.93
N MET A 673 -1.17 -10.20 29.60
CA MET A 673 -0.69 -11.34 28.82
C MET A 673 0.68 -11.83 29.34
N THR A 674 1.63 -10.90 29.52
CA THR A 674 2.98 -11.25 30.00
C THR A 674 2.95 -11.85 31.40
N HIS A 675 2.16 -11.28 32.32
CA HIS A 675 1.95 -11.84 33.67
C HIS A 675 1.32 -13.23 33.63
N ALA A 676 0.29 -13.43 32.78
CA ALA A 676 -0.34 -14.75 32.61
C ALA A 676 0.67 -15.79 32.08
N GLY A 677 1.53 -15.42 31.11
CA GLY A 677 2.61 -16.27 30.60
C GLY A 677 3.65 -16.64 31.68
N LEU A 678 3.90 -15.75 32.64
CA LEU A 678 4.77 -15.97 33.79
C LEU A 678 4.10 -16.74 34.95
N GLY A 679 2.82 -17.11 34.80
CA GLY A 679 2.04 -17.77 35.85
C GLY A 679 1.53 -16.85 36.98
N ASP A 680 1.72 -15.53 36.85
CA ASP A 680 1.25 -14.54 37.83
C ASP A 680 -0.19 -14.12 37.48
N LEU A 681 -1.12 -15.05 37.75
CA LEU A 681 -2.53 -14.92 37.37
C LEU A 681 -3.26 -13.82 38.14
N GLU A 682 -2.83 -13.56 39.38
CA GLU A 682 -3.39 -12.48 40.23
C GLU A 682 -3.09 -11.11 39.66
N ALA A 683 -1.83 -10.86 39.27
CA ALA A 683 -1.44 -9.60 38.59
C ALA A 683 -2.11 -9.46 37.23
N ALA A 684 -2.24 -10.56 36.47
CA ALA A 684 -2.92 -10.56 35.18
C ALA A 684 -4.39 -10.13 35.31
N LEU A 685 -5.14 -10.75 36.25
CA LEU A 685 -6.54 -10.36 36.53
C LEU A 685 -6.67 -8.91 36.98
N GLY A 686 -5.81 -8.48 37.92
CA GLY A 686 -5.82 -7.09 38.39
C GLY A 686 -5.61 -6.06 37.25
N LEU A 687 -4.71 -6.38 36.32
CA LEU A 687 -4.48 -5.53 35.10
C LEU A 687 -5.68 -5.52 34.16
N LEU A 688 -6.36 -6.68 33.98
CA LEU A 688 -7.55 -6.75 33.12
C LEU A 688 -8.74 -6.00 33.74
N GLU A 689 -8.94 -6.12 35.08
CA GLU A 689 -9.97 -5.34 35.80
C GLU A 689 -9.70 -3.82 35.69
N HIS A 690 -8.44 -3.43 35.85
CA HIS A 690 -8.02 -2.04 35.67
C HIS A 690 -8.26 -1.59 34.22
N GLY A 691 -7.82 -2.37 33.23
CA GLY A 691 -8.02 -2.06 31.81
C GLY A 691 -9.50 -1.91 31.43
N PHE A 692 -10.38 -2.76 32.01
CA PHE A 692 -11.82 -2.63 31.83
C PHE A 692 -12.36 -1.32 32.44
N ALA A 693 -11.92 -0.96 33.65
CA ALA A 693 -12.36 0.26 34.32
C ALA A 693 -11.95 1.53 33.56
N GLU A 694 -10.73 1.54 33.03
CA GLU A 694 -10.16 2.65 32.26
C GLU A 694 -10.56 2.62 30.77
N ARG A 695 -11.33 1.65 30.32
CA ARG A 695 -11.70 1.47 28.91
C ARG A 695 -10.46 1.41 28.00
N ALA A 696 -9.44 0.68 28.45
CA ALA A 696 -8.20 0.51 27.71
C ALA A 696 -8.42 -0.27 26.42
N SER A 697 -7.52 -0.07 25.48
CA SER A 697 -7.55 -0.73 24.15
C SER A 697 -7.37 -2.26 24.30
N PHE A 698 -7.90 -3.00 23.34
CA PHE A 698 -7.84 -4.46 23.23
C PHE A 698 -8.62 -5.24 24.30
N MET A 699 -9.33 -4.56 25.20
CA MET A 699 -10.17 -5.24 26.19
C MET A 699 -11.32 -6.04 25.54
N ASP A 700 -11.77 -5.65 24.37
CA ASP A 700 -12.74 -6.36 23.52
C ASP A 700 -12.33 -7.83 23.25
N GLY A 701 -11.03 -8.10 23.07
CA GLY A 701 -10.48 -9.42 22.76
C GLY A 701 -10.17 -10.30 23.99
N VAL A 702 -10.45 -9.87 25.20
CA VAL A 702 -10.10 -10.60 26.45
C VAL A 702 -10.61 -12.05 26.45
N LYS A 703 -11.87 -12.27 26.08
CA LYS A 703 -12.51 -13.61 26.09
C LYS A 703 -11.80 -14.64 25.22
N ILE A 704 -11.23 -14.21 24.10
CA ILE A 704 -10.77 -15.11 23.02
C ILE A 704 -9.25 -15.25 22.95
N ALA A 705 -8.49 -14.37 23.63
CA ALA A 705 -7.03 -14.37 23.56
C ALA A 705 -6.45 -15.63 24.25
N PRO A 706 -5.62 -16.43 23.53
CA PRO A 706 -5.03 -17.67 24.07
C PRO A 706 -4.22 -17.49 25.36
N ALA A 707 -3.64 -16.31 25.55
CA ALA A 707 -2.85 -15.98 26.70
C ALA A 707 -3.63 -16.04 28.04
N PHE A 708 -4.95 -15.91 28.00
CA PHE A 708 -5.81 -15.90 29.19
C PHE A 708 -6.54 -17.21 29.45
N ASP A 709 -6.27 -18.28 28.69
CA ASP A 709 -6.84 -19.60 28.93
C ASP A 709 -6.63 -20.09 30.40
N PRO A 710 -5.47 -19.80 31.06
CA PRO A 710 -5.28 -20.16 32.48
C PRO A 710 -6.22 -19.45 33.45
N LEU A 711 -6.89 -18.36 33.06
CA LEU A 711 -7.80 -17.59 33.91
C LEU A 711 -9.24 -18.12 33.92
N HIS A 712 -9.61 -18.99 32.96
CA HIS A 712 -11.00 -19.43 32.75
C HIS A 712 -11.68 -20.06 33.96
N GLY A 713 -10.93 -20.57 34.96
CA GLY A 713 -11.47 -21.15 36.20
C GLY A 713 -11.71 -20.15 37.34
N ASP A 714 -11.32 -18.88 37.17
CA ASP A 714 -11.42 -17.87 38.23
C ASP A 714 -12.79 -17.15 38.21
N ALA A 715 -13.37 -16.94 39.43
CA ALA A 715 -14.65 -16.25 39.56
C ALA A 715 -14.59 -14.76 39.16
N ARG A 716 -13.44 -14.12 39.33
CA ARG A 716 -13.21 -12.73 38.89
C ARG A 716 -13.22 -12.62 37.36
N TRP A 717 -12.61 -13.61 36.66
CA TRP A 717 -12.68 -13.73 35.21
C TRP A 717 -14.12 -13.80 34.73
N THR A 718 -14.91 -14.71 35.27
CA THR A 718 -16.33 -14.83 34.91
C THR A 718 -17.10 -13.54 35.19
N THR A 719 -16.80 -12.84 36.30
CA THR A 719 -17.41 -11.55 36.62
C THR A 719 -17.00 -10.46 35.62
N LEU A 720 -15.74 -10.42 35.21
CA LEU A 720 -15.25 -9.48 34.19
C LEU A 720 -15.99 -9.70 32.88
N LEU A 721 -16.05 -10.93 32.37
CA LEU A 721 -16.75 -11.25 31.12
C LEU A 721 -18.24 -10.89 31.17
N ARG A 722 -18.90 -11.13 32.32
CA ARG A 722 -20.29 -10.72 32.54
C ARG A 722 -20.49 -9.22 32.40
N ARG A 723 -19.60 -8.43 33.01
CA ARG A 723 -19.63 -6.97 32.93
C ARG A 723 -19.37 -6.46 31.50
N MET A 724 -18.67 -7.24 30.68
CA MET A 724 -18.41 -6.94 29.27
C MET A 724 -19.50 -7.46 28.33
N GLY A 725 -20.54 -8.15 28.84
CA GLY A 725 -21.58 -8.77 28.02
C GLY A 725 -21.07 -9.93 27.15
N LEU A 726 -20.01 -10.62 27.59
CA LEU A 726 -19.37 -11.73 26.89
C LEU A 726 -19.64 -13.10 27.54
N GLU A 727 -20.58 -13.17 28.46
CA GLU A 727 -21.04 -14.45 29.00
C GLU A 727 -21.76 -15.29 27.96
N SER A 728 -21.36 -16.57 27.85
CA SER A 728 -22.23 -17.67 27.47
C SER A 728 -21.52 -18.96 27.64
#